data_a19872359f3bd22dd9c308f5e7f48d1d
#
_entry.id   a19872359f3bd22dd9c308f5e7f48d1d
#
_cell.length_a   1.000
_cell.length_b   1.000
_cell.length_c   1.000
_cell.angle_alpha   90.00
_cell.angle_beta   90.00
_cell.angle_gamma   90.00
#
_symmetry.space_group_name_H-M   'P 1'
#
loop_
_entity.id
_entity.type
_entity.pdbx_description
1 polymer ?
#
loop_
_entity_poly.entity_id
_entity_poly.type
_entity_poly.pdbx_seq_one_letter_code
_entity_poly.pdbx_strand_id
1 'polypeptide(L)'
;MTALRSYIGGAWVDPADDGRPVLDAVTGDEVARVSSAGIDFGAALGYGRSVGGPALRELTFHQRAALLKSVGLLLREHRQELYALSARTGATLADSKFDVDGGIGVLLSYASKARRELPNDAVLTEGPVEPLGKGGTFVGQHILTPLHGVAVQINAFNFPVWGPLEKFAPAFIAGVPSLVKPATQTAYLTARLVELMAGSGLLPPGSLQLVCGSAGDLLDHLGEEDLVSFTGSAATARQLRAHPAVVGRSVRFNAEADSLNCSILGPDAGPGTPEFDLYVRQLVSEMTVKAGQKCTAIRRALVPAAVAGQVAEAVRDRLARVVVGNPAEESVRMGALASLEQREEVRRSVKTLLSAGRLVFGDPDHVEVVGASAERGAFLAPLLLQNEDAARPEPHQVEAFGPVSTIISYRDTAGVIELAARGRGSLAGSVVTADAGFARDVVLGLAPWHGRILVLDHDDAAESTGHGSPLPVLVHGGPGRAGGGEEMGGIRGVQHHMQRTAVQASPRVLSAVTGRWLPGAGRDAEGGHPFRKSLAELRIGDTVVAGPRQVTLADIEHFADFTGDTFYAHMDEDAARANPFFDGRVAHGYLIVSFAAGLFVQPDPGPVLANYGLENLRFLTPVYPGDELTVTLTCKQITPREDAEYGEVRWDVDVTNQEGKSVATYDVLTLVAKQWPPAASQ
;
A
#
# COMPACT_ATOMS: atom_id res chain seq x y z
N MET A 1 33.90 19.93 -5.29
CA MET A 1 33.16 18.78 -4.69
C MET A 1 33.08 17.66 -5.70
N THR A 2 33.05 16.40 -5.24
CA THR A 2 32.98 15.22 -6.12
C THR A 2 31.59 15.06 -6.69
N ALA A 3 31.45 14.65 -7.95
CA ALA A 3 30.17 14.30 -8.54
C ALA A 3 29.58 13.04 -7.87
N LEU A 4 28.25 12.97 -7.78
CA LEU A 4 27.56 11.79 -7.26
C LEU A 4 27.76 10.62 -8.21
N ARG A 5 28.14 9.46 -7.68
CA ARG A 5 28.27 8.23 -8.43
C ARG A 5 26.92 7.57 -8.64
N SER A 6 26.76 6.89 -9.75
CA SER A 6 25.64 5.97 -10.00
C SER A 6 26.02 4.56 -9.56
N TYR A 7 25.04 3.74 -9.15
CA TYR A 7 25.23 2.33 -8.78
C TYR A 7 24.62 1.45 -9.86
N ILE A 8 25.45 0.98 -10.78
CA ILE A 8 25.03 0.28 -12.00
C ILE A 8 25.85 -1.00 -12.17
N GLY A 9 25.18 -2.10 -12.55
CA GLY A 9 25.86 -3.37 -12.79
C GLY A 9 26.53 -3.96 -11.54
N GLY A 10 26.08 -3.58 -10.36
CA GLY A 10 26.66 -4.00 -9.09
C GLY A 10 27.90 -3.20 -8.66
N ALA A 11 28.23 -2.10 -9.34
CA ALA A 11 29.39 -1.26 -9.04
C ALA A 11 29.03 0.24 -8.99
N TRP A 12 29.82 1.00 -8.23
CA TRP A 12 29.74 2.45 -8.22
C TRP A 12 30.54 3.02 -9.41
N VAL A 13 29.85 3.80 -10.23
CA VAL A 13 30.36 4.37 -11.48
C VAL A 13 30.42 5.90 -11.36
N ASP A 14 31.57 6.47 -11.61
CA ASP A 14 31.78 7.92 -11.72
C ASP A 14 31.21 8.43 -13.06
N PRO A 15 30.60 9.63 -13.10
CA PRO A 15 30.16 10.22 -14.36
C PRO A 15 31.35 10.59 -15.25
N ALA A 16 31.14 10.63 -16.57
CA ALA A 16 32.18 10.96 -17.54
C ALA A 16 32.48 12.47 -17.66
N ASP A 17 31.70 13.32 -16.99
CA ASP A 17 31.89 14.78 -16.95
C ASP A 17 31.75 15.33 -15.51
N ASP A 18 32.01 16.64 -15.34
CA ASP A 18 31.93 17.31 -14.05
C ASP A 18 30.49 17.47 -13.52
N GLY A 19 29.48 17.24 -14.34
CA GLY A 19 28.06 17.37 -14.00
C GLY A 19 27.62 18.79 -13.66
N ARG A 20 26.35 18.95 -13.36
CA ARG A 20 25.77 20.21 -12.92
C ARG A 20 25.74 20.30 -11.38
N PRO A 21 25.91 21.51 -10.81
CA PRO A 21 25.84 21.69 -9.35
C PRO A 21 24.44 21.45 -8.82
N VAL A 22 24.37 20.89 -7.62
CA VAL A 22 23.18 20.79 -6.78
C VAL A 22 23.42 21.68 -5.56
N LEU A 23 22.48 22.58 -5.30
CA LEU A 23 22.63 23.58 -4.25
C LEU A 23 21.84 23.18 -3.00
N ASP A 24 22.39 23.57 -1.86
CA ASP A 24 21.70 23.57 -0.58
C ASP A 24 20.54 24.57 -0.63
N ALA A 25 19.35 24.11 -0.38
CA ALA A 25 18.14 24.95 -0.47
C ALA A 25 18.09 26.10 0.56
N VAL A 26 18.83 25.95 1.66
CA VAL A 26 18.88 26.90 2.78
C VAL A 26 19.97 27.96 2.59
N THR A 27 21.16 27.52 2.20
CA THR A 27 22.35 28.40 2.12
C THR A 27 22.71 28.84 0.71
N GLY A 28 22.24 28.12 -0.32
CA GLY A 28 22.62 28.32 -1.70
C GLY A 28 24.02 27.83 -2.05
N ASP A 29 24.71 27.14 -1.12
CA ASP A 29 26.04 26.57 -1.36
C ASP A 29 25.95 25.28 -2.17
N GLU A 30 27.00 24.93 -2.94
CA GLU A 30 27.06 23.69 -3.67
C GLU A 30 27.19 22.50 -2.69
N VAL A 31 26.28 21.53 -2.77
CA VAL A 31 26.25 20.30 -1.95
C VAL A 31 26.91 19.15 -2.69
N ALA A 32 26.59 19.01 -3.97
CA ALA A 32 27.03 17.91 -4.82
C ALA A 32 26.99 18.35 -6.29
N ARG A 33 27.48 17.50 -7.15
CA ARG A 33 27.31 17.60 -8.60
C ARG A 33 26.67 16.32 -9.12
N VAL A 34 25.87 16.40 -10.18
CA VAL A 34 25.17 15.24 -10.74
C VAL A 34 25.32 15.19 -12.26
N SER A 35 25.60 14.01 -12.77
CA SER A 35 25.59 13.70 -14.19
C SER A 35 25.32 12.22 -14.42
N SER A 36 24.68 11.91 -15.54
CA SER A 36 24.56 10.55 -16.09
C SER A 36 25.39 10.35 -17.35
N ALA A 37 26.34 11.27 -17.63
CA ALA A 37 27.23 11.12 -18.76
C ALA A 37 28.08 9.86 -18.64
N GLY A 38 28.12 9.05 -19.71
CA GLY A 38 28.86 7.78 -19.75
C GLY A 38 28.10 6.58 -19.18
N ILE A 39 26.89 6.75 -18.67
CA ILE A 39 26.03 5.62 -18.23
C ILE A 39 25.44 4.92 -19.44
N ASP A 40 25.69 3.61 -19.54
CA ASP A 40 25.00 2.73 -20.49
C ASP A 40 23.68 2.22 -19.87
N PHE A 41 22.57 2.87 -20.21
CA PHE A 41 21.26 2.52 -19.70
C PHE A 41 20.77 1.15 -20.20
N GLY A 42 21.17 0.76 -21.42
CA GLY A 42 20.88 -0.56 -21.97
C GLY A 42 21.51 -1.67 -21.15
N ALA A 43 22.81 -1.52 -20.83
CA ALA A 43 23.54 -2.46 -19.96
C ALA A 43 22.96 -2.49 -18.54
N ALA A 44 22.55 -1.33 -17.98
CA ALA A 44 21.94 -1.25 -16.66
C ALA A 44 20.62 -2.04 -16.59
N LEU A 45 19.71 -1.86 -17.56
CA LEU A 45 18.46 -2.62 -17.64
C LEU A 45 18.75 -4.11 -17.92
N GLY A 46 19.71 -4.42 -18.81
CA GLY A 46 20.15 -5.78 -19.08
C GLY A 46 20.64 -6.52 -17.83
N TYR A 47 21.42 -5.84 -16.98
CA TYR A 47 21.86 -6.40 -15.69
C TYR A 47 20.71 -6.65 -14.73
N GLY A 48 19.77 -5.71 -14.61
CA GLY A 48 18.57 -5.90 -13.81
C GLY A 48 17.77 -7.14 -14.27
N ARG A 49 17.56 -7.29 -15.58
CA ARG A 49 16.80 -8.43 -16.16
C ARG A 49 17.53 -9.75 -15.99
N SER A 50 18.83 -9.81 -16.26
CA SER A 50 19.61 -11.07 -16.34
C SER A 50 20.19 -11.53 -15.00
N VAL A 51 20.41 -10.61 -14.04
CA VAL A 51 20.98 -10.92 -12.72
C VAL A 51 19.98 -10.64 -11.61
N GLY A 52 19.44 -9.40 -11.53
CA GLY A 52 18.57 -8.98 -10.44
C GLY A 52 17.25 -9.75 -10.40
N GLY A 53 16.59 -9.89 -11.55
CA GLY A 53 15.32 -10.62 -11.66
C GLY A 53 15.44 -12.08 -11.24
N PRO A 54 16.36 -12.88 -11.84
CA PRO A 54 16.59 -14.27 -11.41
C PRO A 54 16.89 -14.39 -9.91
N ALA A 55 17.81 -13.60 -9.37
CA ALA A 55 18.18 -13.65 -7.96
C ALA A 55 17.00 -13.37 -7.01
N LEU A 56 16.07 -12.47 -7.39
CA LEU A 56 14.87 -12.22 -6.61
C LEU A 56 13.83 -13.34 -6.77
N ARG A 57 13.67 -13.91 -7.96
CA ARG A 57 12.67 -14.95 -8.23
C ARG A 57 13.02 -16.33 -7.65
N GLU A 58 14.27 -16.57 -7.29
CA GLU A 58 14.68 -17.75 -6.51
C GLU A 58 14.15 -17.71 -5.07
N LEU A 59 13.79 -16.53 -4.56
CA LEU A 59 13.27 -16.34 -3.21
C LEU A 59 11.75 -16.37 -3.19
N THR A 60 11.18 -16.89 -2.09
CA THR A 60 9.75 -16.80 -1.81
C THR A 60 9.36 -15.38 -1.38
N PHE A 61 8.05 -15.08 -1.37
CA PHE A 61 7.55 -13.81 -0.82
C PHE A 61 8.00 -13.58 0.62
N HIS A 62 8.03 -14.64 1.46
CA HIS A 62 8.43 -14.53 2.85
C HIS A 62 9.93 -14.27 3.00
N GLN A 63 10.78 -14.88 2.18
CA GLN A 63 12.22 -14.64 2.18
C GLN A 63 12.53 -13.21 1.75
N ARG A 64 11.91 -12.72 0.67
CA ARG A 64 12.03 -11.31 0.27
C ARG A 64 11.53 -10.36 1.37
N ALA A 65 10.44 -10.69 2.04
CA ALA A 65 9.92 -9.91 3.16
C ALA A 65 10.89 -9.85 4.34
N ALA A 66 11.58 -10.94 4.66
CA ALA A 66 12.60 -10.97 5.71
C ALA A 66 13.79 -10.06 5.37
N LEU A 67 14.28 -10.10 4.14
CA LEU A 67 15.35 -9.21 3.66
C LEU A 67 14.90 -7.74 3.71
N LEU A 68 13.69 -7.44 3.23
CA LEU A 68 13.13 -6.08 3.25
C LEU A 68 13.01 -5.53 4.68
N LYS A 69 12.61 -6.38 5.65
CA LYS A 69 12.60 -6.03 7.08
C LYS A 69 14.00 -5.67 7.57
N SER A 70 15.01 -6.49 7.22
CA SER A 70 16.40 -6.25 7.64
C SER A 70 16.94 -4.94 7.07
N VAL A 71 16.63 -4.60 5.82
CA VAL A 71 16.96 -3.31 5.21
C VAL A 71 16.29 -2.16 5.96
N GLY A 72 14.99 -2.29 6.28
CA GLY A 72 14.26 -1.27 7.06
C GLY A 72 14.87 -1.04 8.44
N LEU A 73 15.31 -2.10 9.12
CA LEU A 73 15.98 -2.00 10.43
C LEU A 73 17.35 -1.32 10.32
N LEU A 74 18.14 -1.67 9.30
CA LEU A 74 19.42 -1.00 9.02
C LEU A 74 19.24 0.51 8.79
N LEU A 75 18.29 0.90 7.93
CA LEU A 75 18.04 2.33 7.66
C LEU A 75 17.58 3.08 8.90
N ARG A 76 16.86 2.43 9.82
CA ARG A 76 16.46 3.01 11.11
C ARG A 76 17.67 3.35 11.98
N GLU A 77 18.74 2.58 11.91
CA GLU A 77 19.99 2.87 12.64
C GLU A 77 20.70 4.10 12.06
N HIS A 78 20.59 4.34 10.76
CA HIS A 78 21.22 5.46 10.05
C HIS A 78 20.33 6.72 9.91
N ARG A 79 19.14 6.74 10.52
CA ARG A 79 18.16 7.82 10.33
C ARG A 79 18.71 9.23 10.68
N GLN A 80 19.56 9.35 11.71
CA GLN A 80 20.10 10.65 12.12
C GLN A 80 20.98 11.28 11.02
N GLU A 81 21.77 10.46 10.33
CA GLU A 81 22.56 10.88 9.19
C GLU A 81 21.66 11.35 8.04
N LEU A 82 20.59 10.59 7.76
CA LEU A 82 19.64 10.95 6.71
C LEU A 82 18.86 12.23 7.06
N TYR A 83 18.54 12.50 8.32
CA TYR A 83 17.94 13.76 8.74
C TYR A 83 18.87 14.94 8.52
N ALA A 84 20.17 14.78 8.83
CA ALA A 84 21.16 15.83 8.65
C ALA A 84 21.33 16.22 7.16
N LEU A 85 21.25 15.21 6.26
CA LEU A 85 21.24 15.46 4.82
C LEU A 85 19.92 16.06 4.33
N SER A 86 18.79 15.60 4.88
CA SER A 86 17.46 16.09 4.54
C SER A 86 17.30 17.58 4.85
N ALA A 87 17.91 18.09 5.93
CA ALA A 87 17.88 19.51 6.28
C ALA A 87 18.37 20.43 5.15
N ARG A 88 19.31 19.97 4.33
CA ARG A 88 19.82 20.70 3.16
C ARG A 88 18.80 20.88 2.03
N THR A 89 17.72 20.07 2.04
CA THR A 89 16.58 20.24 1.12
C THR A 89 15.60 21.32 1.58
N GLY A 90 15.88 22.00 2.69
CA GLY A 90 14.96 22.91 3.35
C GLY A 90 14.04 22.25 4.37
N ALA A 91 14.13 20.95 4.56
CA ALA A 91 13.26 20.19 5.46
C ALA A 91 13.59 20.48 6.94
N THR A 92 12.58 20.80 7.75
CA THR A 92 12.70 20.82 9.21
C THR A 92 12.95 19.41 9.76
N LEU A 93 13.31 19.28 11.03
CA LEU A 93 13.44 17.95 11.64
C LEU A 93 12.13 17.16 11.59
N ALA A 94 10.98 17.82 11.73
CA ALA A 94 9.67 17.18 11.61
C ALA A 94 9.42 16.69 10.17
N ASP A 95 9.76 17.50 9.17
CA ASP A 95 9.68 17.12 7.74
C ASP A 95 10.65 15.99 7.38
N SER A 96 11.85 16.02 7.96
CA SER A 96 12.86 14.96 7.76
C SER A 96 12.41 13.63 8.35
N LYS A 97 11.80 13.65 9.54
CA LYS A 97 11.17 12.46 10.13
C LYS A 97 10.02 11.95 9.28
N PHE A 98 9.18 12.85 8.76
CA PHE A 98 8.07 12.46 7.90
C PHE A 98 8.54 11.72 6.65
N ASP A 99 9.60 12.19 5.98
CA ASP A 99 10.19 11.56 4.81
C ASP A 99 10.94 10.26 5.17
N VAL A 100 11.89 10.32 6.09
CA VAL A 100 12.80 9.21 6.40
C VAL A 100 12.10 8.10 7.19
N ASP A 101 11.45 8.44 8.32
CA ASP A 101 10.77 7.44 9.13
C ASP A 101 9.54 6.87 8.42
N GLY A 102 8.85 7.73 7.63
CA GLY A 102 7.74 7.30 6.77
C GLY A 102 8.18 6.27 5.73
N GLY A 103 9.26 6.55 5.00
CA GLY A 103 9.83 5.61 4.03
C GLY A 103 10.29 4.29 4.65
N ILE A 104 10.97 4.34 5.81
CA ILE A 104 11.34 3.14 6.59
C ILE A 104 10.08 2.40 7.03
N GLY A 105 9.05 3.11 7.48
CA GLY A 105 7.75 2.56 7.86
C GLY A 105 7.07 1.81 6.71
N VAL A 106 7.20 2.31 5.48
CA VAL A 106 6.71 1.60 4.28
C VAL A 106 7.40 0.25 4.11
N LEU A 107 8.74 0.18 4.19
CA LEU A 107 9.47 -1.09 4.09
C LEU A 107 9.00 -2.09 5.14
N LEU A 108 8.88 -1.68 6.40
CA LEU A 108 8.47 -2.54 7.51
C LEU A 108 7.01 -2.99 7.38
N SER A 109 6.14 -2.11 6.89
CA SER A 109 4.72 -2.42 6.64
C SER A 109 4.58 -3.47 5.54
N TYR A 110 5.28 -3.32 4.41
CA TYR A 110 5.28 -4.31 3.32
C TYR A 110 5.88 -5.64 3.75
N ALA A 111 6.98 -5.63 4.49
CA ALA A 111 7.59 -6.84 5.04
C ALA A 111 6.63 -7.60 5.96
N SER A 112 5.95 -6.89 6.86
CA SER A 112 4.97 -7.47 7.77
C SER A 112 3.74 -8.00 7.02
N LYS A 113 3.23 -7.22 6.08
CA LYS A 113 2.02 -7.55 5.32
C LYS A 113 2.26 -8.73 4.37
N ALA A 114 3.40 -8.77 3.69
CA ALA A 114 3.76 -9.87 2.81
C ALA A 114 3.83 -11.21 3.57
N ARG A 115 4.39 -11.22 4.78
CA ARG A 115 4.43 -12.42 5.62
C ARG A 115 3.05 -12.89 6.11
N ARG A 116 2.08 -12.00 6.27
CA ARG A 116 0.74 -12.35 6.75
C ARG A 116 -0.24 -12.71 5.64
N GLU A 117 -0.10 -12.11 4.46
CA GLU A 117 -1.13 -12.14 3.42
C GLU A 117 -0.68 -12.82 2.13
N LEU A 118 0.62 -13.03 1.93
CA LEU A 118 1.16 -13.78 0.81
C LEU A 118 1.57 -15.19 1.24
N PRO A 119 1.54 -16.19 0.33
CA PRO A 119 2.05 -17.52 0.61
C PRO A 119 3.58 -17.51 0.75
N ASN A 120 4.15 -18.50 1.46
CA ASN A 120 5.59 -18.73 1.40
C ASN A 120 5.97 -19.49 0.11
N ASP A 121 5.75 -18.83 -1.01
CA ASP A 121 5.89 -19.34 -2.38
C ASP A 121 6.35 -18.18 -3.29
N ALA A 122 6.61 -18.48 -4.55
CA ALA A 122 6.88 -17.49 -5.61
C ALA A 122 5.64 -17.17 -6.46
N VAL A 123 4.57 -17.94 -6.33
CA VAL A 123 3.30 -17.78 -7.08
C VAL A 123 2.18 -17.34 -6.13
N LEU A 124 1.44 -16.31 -6.53
CA LEU A 124 0.24 -15.86 -5.82
C LEU A 124 -1.00 -16.29 -6.60
N THR A 125 -1.95 -16.95 -5.93
CA THR A 125 -3.28 -17.23 -6.49
C THR A 125 -4.25 -16.10 -6.18
N GLU A 126 -5.15 -15.80 -7.11
CA GLU A 126 -6.17 -14.76 -6.95
C GLU A 126 -7.57 -15.31 -7.23
N GLY A 127 -8.47 -15.01 -6.33
CA GLY A 127 -9.87 -15.44 -6.41
C GLY A 127 -10.07 -16.94 -6.14
N PRO A 128 -11.33 -17.38 -6.16
CA PRO A 128 -11.69 -18.79 -6.03
C PRO A 128 -11.30 -19.57 -7.29
N VAL A 129 -11.29 -20.89 -7.17
CA VAL A 129 -11.23 -21.78 -8.32
C VAL A 129 -12.61 -21.83 -8.96
N GLU A 130 -12.69 -21.53 -10.24
CA GLU A 130 -13.93 -21.50 -11.01
C GLU A 130 -14.14 -22.83 -11.74
N PRO A 131 -15.29 -23.51 -11.56
CA PRO A 131 -15.63 -24.67 -12.37
C PRO A 131 -15.99 -24.24 -13.80
N LEU A 132 -15.23 -24.69 -14.77
CA LEU A 132 -15.43 -24.38 -16.19
C LEU A 132 -16.19 -25.48 -16.94
N GLY A 133 -16.43 -26.63 -16.30
CA GLY A 133 -17.16 -27.75 -16.83
C GLY A 133 -18.09 -28.38 -15.79
N LYS A 134 -19.20 -28.97 -16.24
CA LYS A 134 -20.21 -29.58 -15.36
C LYS A 134 -19.71 -30.78 -14.53
N GLY A 135 -18.65 -31.45 -14.98
CA GLY A 135 -18.09 -32.63 -14.32
C GLY A 135 -17.00 -32.38 -13.30
N GLY A 136 -16.67 -31.11 -13.01
CA GLY A 136 -15.60 -30.76 -12.05
C GLY A 136 -14.18 -31.14 -12.49
N THR A 137 -13.99 -31.66 -13.69
CA THR A 137 -12.70 -32.11 -14.24
C THR A 137 -11.93 -30.99 -14.96
N PHE A 138 -12.57 -29.87 -15.22
CA PHE A 138 -12.02 -28.69 -15.88
C PHE A 138 -12.34 -27.44 -15.07
N VAL A 139 -11.28 -26.80 -14.59
CA VAL A 139 -11.36 -25.67 -13.67
C VAL A 139 -10.41 -24.56 -14.11
N GLY A 140 -10.62 -23.34 -13.61
CA GLY A 140 -9.77 -22.19 -13.87
C GLY A 140 -9.48 -21.39 -12.62
N GLN A 141 -8.31 -20.75 -12.58
CA GLN A 141 -7.95 -19.78 -11.55
C GLN A 141 -6.93 -18.79 -12.09
N HIS A 142 -6.94 -17.57 -11.58
CA HIS A 142 -5.87 -16.61 -11.83
C HIS A 142 -4.67 -16.89 -10.94
N ILE A 143 -3.49 -16.86 -11.55
CA ILE A 143 -2.21 -16.80 -10.85
C ILE A 143 -1.52 -15.49 -11.18
N LEU A 144 -0.67 -15.03 -10.25
CA LEU A 144 0.22 -13.91 -10.47
C LEU A 144 1.66 -14.37 -10.25
N THR A 145 2.51 -14.02 -11.21
CA THR A 145 3.96 -14.28 -11.18
C THR A 145 4.72 -12.96 -11.39
N PRO A 146 5.96 -12.83 -10.89
CA PRO A 146 6.78 -11.64 -11.10
C PRO A 146 6.90 -11.26 -12.58
N LEU A 147 6.88 -9.96 -12.90
CA LEU A 147 7.37 -9.48 -14.20
C LEU A 147 8.85 -9.84 -14.35
N HIS A 148 9.30 -10.11 -15.58
CA HIS A 148 10.70 -10.45 -15.85
C HIS A 148 11.59 -9.27 -16.15
N GLY A 149 11.03 -8.05 -16.20
CA GLY A 149 11.71 -6.81 -16.47
C GLY A 149 12.26 -6.10 -15.23
N VAL A 150 12.49 -4.80 -15.38
CA VAL A 150 12.98 -3.89 -14.34
C VAL A 150 11.92 -2.85 -14.02
N ALA A 151 11.73 -2.56 -12.74
CA ALA A 151 10.94 -1.44 -12.27
C ALA A 151 11.79 -0.16 -12.33
N VAL A 152 11.59 0.65 -13.37
CA VAL A 152 12.23 1.96 -13.51
C VAL A 152 11.46 2.98 -12.71
N GLN A 153 12.09 3.57 -11.69
CA GLN A 153 11.48 4.49 -10.74
C GLN A 153 12.01 5.89 -10.94
N ILE A 154 11.22 6.77 -11.54
CA ILE A 154 11.55 8.18 -11.74
C ILE A 154 10.86 8.98 -10.64
N ASN A 155 11.65 9.45 -9.67
CA ASN A 155 11.15 10.02 -8.41
C ASN A 155 11.17 11.55 -8.42
N ALA A 156 10.24 12.15 -7.65
CA ALA A 156 10.17 13.59 -7.42
C ALA A 156 11.16 14.04 -6.32
N PHE A 157 11.36 15.34 -6.21
CA PHE A 157 12.33 15.94 -5.29
C PHE A 157 11.83 16.07 -3.84
N ASN A 158 10.54 16.04 -3.63
CA ASN A 158 9.93 16.42 -2.34
C ASN A 158 10.04 15.34 -1.25
N PHE A 159 10.12 14.06 -1.64
CA PHE A 159 10.31 12.92 -0.74
C PHE A 159 11.46 12.02 -1.22
N PRO A 160 12.73 12.48 -1.09
CA PRO A 160 13.89 11.77 -1.65
C PRO A 160 14.24 10.45 -0.94
N VAL A 161 13.63 10.16 0.21
CA VAL A 161 13.74 8.87 0.92
C VAL A 161 12.46 8.07 0.78
N TRP A 162 11.30 8.63 1.13
CA TRP A 162 10.03 7.92 1.03
C TRP A 162 9.72 7.49 -0.40
N GLY A 163 9.79 8.41 -1.38
CA GLY A 163 9.41 8.15 -2.75
C GLY A 163 10.10 6.94 -3.39
N PRO A 164 11.44 6.81 -3.32
CA PRO A 164 12.12 5.59 -3.73
C PRO A 164 11.72 4.35 -2.94
N LEU A 165 11.55 4.44 -1.63
CA LEU A 165 11.25 3.28 -0.79
C LEU A 165 9.81 2.75 -0.97
N GLU A 166 8.83 3.62 -1.22
CA GLU A 166 7.44 3.21 -1.49
C GLU A 166 7.29 2.45 -2.82
N LYS A 167 8.15 2.75 -3.81
CA LYS A 167 8.19 2.05 -5.09
C LYS A 167 9.04 0.79 -5.03
N PHE A 168 10.16 0.86 -4.30
CA PHE A 168 11.06 -0.27 -4.11
C PHE A 168 10.41 -1.43 -3.34
N ALA A 169 9.70 -1.14 -2.24
CA ALA A 169 9.15 -2.18 -1.36
C ALA A 169 8.21 -3.17 -2.10
N PRO A 170 7.15 -2.71 -2.81
CA PRO A 170 6.27 -3.62 -3.53
C PRO A 170 6.95 -4.32 -4.71
N ALA A 171 7.86 -3.65 -5.45
CA ALA A 171 8.63 -4.25 -6.52
C ALA A 171 9.53 -5.39 -5.99
N PHE A 172 10.24 -5.14 -4.90
CA PHE A 172 11.11 -6.12 -4.26
C PHE A 172 10.32 -7.35 -3.75
N ILE A 173 9.19 -7.14 -3.08
CA ILE A 173 8.30 -8.24 -2.62
C ILE A 173 7.76 -9.01 -3.83
N ALA A 174 7.40 -8.35 -4.92
CA ALA A 174 6.97 -9.00 -6.15
C ALA A 174 8.08 -9.83 -6.83
N GLY A 175 9.36 -9.56 -6.54
CA GLY A 175 10.49 -10.22 -7.18
C GLY A 175 10.99 -9.52 -8.44
N VAL A 176 10.77 -8.19 -8.53
CA VAL A 176 11.18 -7.33 -9.65
C VAL A 176 12.29 -6.39 -9.22
N PRO A 177 13.44 -6.37 -9.90
CA PRO A 177 14.55 -5.48 -9.59
C PRO A 177 14.19 -4.02 -9.91
N SER A 178 14.79 -3.09 -9.17
CA SER A 178 14.52 -1.66 -9.29
C SER A 178 15.72 -0.89 -9.81
N LEU A 179 15.47 0.05 -10.74
CA LEU A 179 16.40 1.08 -11.14
C LEU A 179 15.84 2.43 -10.68
N VAL A 180 16.47 3.03 -9.68
CA VAL A 180 16.05 4.28 -9.05
C VAL A 180 16.71 5.47 -9.74
N LYS A 181 15.89 6.41 -10.21
CA LYS A 181 16.33 7.70 -10.74
C LYS A 181 15.73 8.82 -9.89
N PRO A 182 16.46 9.41 -8.94
CA PRO A 182 16.00 10.53 -8.12
C PRO A 182 15.88 11.83 -8.94
N ALA A 183 15.10 12.78 -8.42
CA ALA A 183 15.15 14.15 -8.90
C ALA A 183 16.52 14.77 -8.61
N THR A 184 17.00 15.59 -9.51
CA THR A 184 18.34 16.16 -9.43
C THR A 184 18.59 16.98 -8.17
N GLN A 185 17.62 17.80 -7.79
CA GLN A 185 17.72 18.77 -6.67
C GLN A 185 18.02 18.09 -5.32
N THR A 186 17.61 16.83 -5.15
CA THR A 186 17.73 16.10 -3.89
C THR A 186 18.45 14.74 -4.05
N ALA A 187 19.10 14.54 -5.20
CA ALA A 187 19.74 13.27 -5.55
C ALA A 187 20.78 12.79 -4.52
N TYR A 188 21.49 13.73 -3.85
CA TYR A 188 22.51 13.40 -2.85
C TYR A 188 21.93 12.62 -1.65
N LEU A 189 20.69 12.90 -1.24
CA LEU A 189 20.05 12.18 -0.15
C LEU A 189 19.63 10.77 -0.59
N THR A 190 19.04 10.62 -1.78
CA THR A 190 18.72 9.30 -2.35
C THR A 190 19.98 8.48 -2.65
N ALA A 191 21.05 9.13 -3.13
CA ALA A 191 22.32 8.44 -3.35
C ALA A 191 22.88 7.86 -2.04
N ARG A 192 22.83 8.63 -0.93
CA ARG A 192 23.26 8.13 0.37
C ARG A 192 22.36 7.00 0.87
N LEU A 193 21.06 7.09 0.68
CA LEU A 193 20.10 6.01 0.98
C LEU A 193 20.50 4.71 0.25
N VAL A 194 20.72 4.79 -1.06
CA VAL A 194 21.10 3.61 -1.87
C VAL A 194 22.49 3.10 -1.48
N GLU A 195 23.42 3.99 -1.12
CA GLU A 195 24.75 3.58 -0.63
C GLU A 195 24.66 2.73 0.64
N LEU A 196 23.79 3.10 1.59
CA LEU A 196 23.54 2.32 2.80
C LEU A 196 22.90 0.97 2.46
N MET A 197 21.91 0.95 1.56
CA MET A 197 21.21 -0.27 1.16
C MET A 197 22.13 -1.24 0.40
N ALA A 198 22.83 -0.76 -0.62
CA ALA A 198 23.72 -1.58 -1.45
C ALA A 198 24.98 -2.05 -0.68
N GLY A 199 25.53 -1.18 0.19
CA GLY A 199 26.69 -1.52 1.03
C GLY A 199 26.39 -2.50 2.16
N SER A 200 25.14 -2.79 2.46
CA SER A 200 24.74 -3.66 3.58
C SER A 200 25.02 -5.16 3.35
N GLY A 201 25.14 -5.57 2.08
CA GLY A 201 25.18 -6.99 1.72
C GLY A 201 23.86 -7.76 1.90
N LEU A 202 22.77 -7.09 2.28
CA LEU A 202 21.45 -7.71 2.50
C LEU A 202 20.68 -7.93 1.20
N LEU A 203 20.93 -7.13 0.18
CA LEU A 203 20.18 -7.18 -1.06
C LEU A 203 20.77 -8.19 -2.04
N PRO A 204 19.95 -9.02 -2.71
CA PRO A 204 20.41 -9.87 -3.80
C PRO A 204 21.10 -9.05 -4.91
N PRO A 205 22.12 -9.60 -5.58
CA PRO A 205 22.82 -8.92 -6.66
C PRO A 205 21.83 -8.42 -7.72
N GLY A 206 22.01 -7.17 -8.21
CA GLY A 206 21.20 -6.60 -9.28
C GLY A 206 19.77 -6.21 -8.90
N SER A 207 19.33 -6.46 -7.65
CA SER A 207 17.98 -6.12 -7.21
C SER A 207 17.73 -4.62 -7.06
N LEU A 208 18.79 -3.82 -6.90
CA LEU A 208 18.74 -2.36 -6.78
C LEU A 208 19.85 -1.74 -7.61
N GLN A 209 19.51 -0.71 -8.38
CA GLN A 209 20.43 0.16 -9.11
C GLN A 209 20.01 1.62 -8.94
N LEU A 210 20.95 2.54 -9.14
CA LEU A 210 20.77 3.99 -9.00
C LEU A 210 21.39 4.72 -10.18
N VAL A 211 20.66 5.68 -10.75
CA VAL A 211 21.18 6.63 -11.73
C VAL A 211 21.07 8.05 -11.18
N CYS A 212 22.22 8.71 -10.94
CA CYS A 212 22.29 10.12 -10.58
C CYS A 212 22.42 10.97 -11.84
N GLY A 213 21.48 11.89 -12.09
CA GLY A 213 21.51 12.79 -13.24
C GLY A 213 20.26 12.73 -14.12
N SER A 214 20.44 12.97 -15.42
CA SER A 214 19.36 12.91 -16.42
C SER A 214 18.89 11.48 -16.68
N ALA A 215 17.67 11.32 -17.15
CA ALA A 215 17.20 10.03 -17.67
C ALA A 215 17.81 9.66 -19.01
N GLY A 216 18.48 10.62 -19.71
CA GLY A 216 19.11 10.37 -21.01
C GLY A 216 18.18 9.63 -21.97
N ASP A 217 18.68 8.56 -22.55
CA ASP A 217 17.99 7.64 -23.45
C ASP A 217 17.41 6.38 -22.73
N LEU A 218 17.31 6.41 -21.40
CA LEU A 218 16.82 5.28 -20.58
C LEU A 218 15.53 4.65 -21.13
N LEU A 219 14.59 5.49 -21.59
CA LEU A 219 13.30 5.00 -22.07
C LEU A 219 13.41 4.29 -23.42
N ASP A 220 14.42 4.58 -24.25
CA ASP A 220 14.65 3.89 -25.53
C ASP A 220 15.00 2.41 -25.34
N HIS A 221 15.57 2.06 -24.19
CA HIS A 221 16.00 0.71 -23.82
C HIS A 221 14.97 -0.13 -23.07
N LEU A 222 13.75 0.43 -22.78
CA LEU A 222 12.67 -0.31 -22.12
C LEU A 222 12.16 -1.44 -23.03
N GLY A 223 11.92 -2.62 -22.45
CA GLY A 223 11.23 -3.74 -23.07
C GLY A 223 9.77 -3.84 -22.64
N GLU A 224 9.00 -4.70 -23.28
CA GLU A 224 7.61 -5.03 -22.92
C GLU A 224 7.45 -5.64 -21.53
N GLU A 225 8.52 -6.22 -21.00
CA GLU A 225 8.59 -6.81 -19.66
C GLU A 225 8.85 -5.80 -18.54
N ASP A 226 9.31 -4.57 -18.88
CA ASP A 226 9.63 -3.53 -17.90
C ASP A 226 8.39 -2.76 -17.47
N LEU A 227 8.54 -2.00 -16.40
CA LEU A 227 7.55 -1.03 -15.98
C LEU A 227 8.19 0.29 -15.56
N VAL A 228 7.47 1.38 -15.73
CA VAL A 228 7.86 2.71 -15.28
C VAL A 228 6.91 3.17 -14.19
N SER A 229 7.46 3.56 -13.03
CA SER A 229 6.76 4.30 -11.99
C SER A 229 7.31 5.71 -11.92
N PHE A 230 6.45 6.69 -12.20
CA PHE A 230 6.80 8.10 -12.27
C PHE A 230 6.06 8.90 -11.22
N THR A 231 6.77 9.76 -10.49
CA THR A 231 6.19 10.82 -9.65
C THR A 231 6.74 12.17 -10.06
N GLY A 232 5.85 13.10 -10.40
CA GLY A 232 6.25 14.45 -10.83
C GLY A 232 5.12 15.23 -11.48
N SER A 233 5.44 16.20 -12.38
CA SER A 233 4.42 17.02 -13.03
C SER A 233 3.59 16.25 -14.06
N ALA A 234 2.30 16.61 -14.21
CA ALA A 234 1.42 16.03 -15.23
C ALA A 234 1.94 16.26 -16.65
N ALA A 235 2.67 17.35 -16.90
CA ALA A 235 3.29 17.62 -18.19
C ALA A 235 4.38 16.59 -18.50
N THR A 236 5.27 16.31 -17.54
CA THR A 236 6.31 15.29 -17.67
C THR A 236 5.70 13.89 -17.78
N ALA A 237 4.69 13.57 -16.95
CA ALA A 237 3.98 12.29 -17.04
C ALA A 237 3.42 12.03 -18.45
N ARG A 238 2.82 13.04 -19.08
CA ARG A 238 2.32 12.94 -20.47
C ARG A 238 3.44 12.70 -21.47
N GLN A 239 4.54 13.43 -21.33
CA GLN A 239 5.70 13.28 -22.21
C GLN A 239 6.29 11.88 -22.13
N LEU A 240 6.54 11.36 -20.91
CA LEU A 240 7.10 10.03 -20.70
C LEU A 240 6.13 8.92 -21.16
N ARG A 241 4.83 9.07 -20.87
CA ARG A 241 3.79 8.11 -21.30
C ARG A 241 3.64 8.06 -22.81
N ALA A 242 3.83 9.18 -23.50
CA ALA A 242 3.78 9.28 -24.95
C ALA A 242 5.10 8.88 -25.65
N HIS A 243 6.12 8.48 -24.88
CA HIS A 243 7.41 8.07 -25.45
C HIS A 243 7.24 6.88 -26.41
N PRO A 244 7.85 6.89 -27.60
CA PRO A 244 7.67 5.85 -28.61
C PRO A 244 7.91 4.42 -28.11
N ALA A 245 8.92 4.21 -27.27
CA ALA A 245 9.21 2.89 -26.69
C ALA A 245 8.11 2.46 -25.71
N VAL A 246 7.58 3.38 -24.86
CA VAL A 246 6.50 3.08 -23.93
C VAL A 246 5.22 2.71 -24.67
N VAL A 247 4.83 3.49 -25.69
CA VAL A 247 3.63 3.23 -26.48
C VAL A 247 3.80 1.99 -27.36
N GLY A 248 4.90 1.92 -28.11
CA GLY A 248 5.12 0.88 -29.12
C GLY A 248 5.34 -0.52 -28.54
N ARG A 249 5.88 -0.61 -27.32
CA ARG A 249 6.13 -1.87 -26.61
C ARG A 249 5.12 -2.16 -25.50
N SER A 250 4.09 -1.32 -25.36
CA SER A 250 3.06 -1.44 -24.31
C SER A 250 3.65 -1.55 -22.92
N VAL A 251 4.72 -0.82 -22.63
CA VAL A 251 5.37 -0.80 -21.32
C VAL A 251 4.38 -0.33 -20.26
N ARG A 252 4.28 -1.04 -19.15
CA ARG A 252 3.42 -0.61 -18.03
C ARG A 252 3.92 0.72 -17.49
N PHE A 253 3.01 1.71 -17.42
CA PHE A 253 3.34 3.04 -16.98
C PHE A 253 2.41 3.47 -15.83
N ASN A 254 2.95 3.55 -14.64
CA ASN A 254 2.27 4.05 -13.45
C ASN A 254 2.70 5.49 -13.19
N ALA A 255 1.76 6.40 -12.97
CA ALA A 255 2.07 7.80 -12.71
C ALA A 255 1.30 8.33 -11.51
N GLU A 256 2.02 9.01 -10.63
CA GLU A 256 1.52 9.97 -9.67
C GLU A 256 1.91 11.37 -10.18
N ALA A 257 0.90 12.22 -10.39
CA ALA A 257 1.12 13.52 -11.03
C ALA A 257 0.46 14.66 -10.24
N ASP A 258 0.32 15.83 -10.87
CA ASP A 258 -0.27 17.04 -10.28
C ASP A 258 -1.58 16.76 -9.57
N SER A 259 -1.79 17.38 -8.43
CA SER A 259 -3.02 17.20 -7.65
C SER A 259 -3.56 18.51 -7.11
N LEU A 260 -4.84 18.76 -7.38
CA LEU A 260 -5.57 19.89 -6.79
C LEU A 260 -6.45 19.40 -5.63
N ASN A 261 -5.79 18.81 -4.63
CA ASN A 261 -6.45 18.28 -3.46
C ASN A 261 -7.35 19.32 -2.79
N CYS A 262 -8.52 18.90 -2.37
CA CYS A 262 -9.43 19.74 -1.64
C CYS A 262 -9.64 19.27 -0.20
N SER A 263 -9.88 20.23 0.70
CA SER A 263 -10.42 19.98 2.03
C SER A 263 -11.74 20.69 2.17
N ILE A 264 -12.75 20.01 2.64
CA ILE A 264 -14.13 20.50 2.75
C ILE A 264 -14.46 20.65 4.23
N LEU A 265 -14.87 21.86 4.63
CA LEU A 265 -15.46 22.11 5.94
C LEU A 265 -16.95 21.87 5.86
N GLY A 266 -17.52 21.05 6.73
CA GLY A 266 -18.95 20.80 6.81
C GLY A 266 -19.78 22.05 7.21
N PRO A 267 -21.06 22.11 6.82
CA PRO A 267 -21.93 23.23 7.19
C PRO A 267 -22.23 23.29 8.70
N ASP A 268 -22.06 22.20 9.41
CA ASP A 268 -22.17 22.04 10.87
C ASP A 268 -20.95 22.59 11.63
N ALA A 269 -19.82 22.73 10.95
CA ALA A 269 -18.53 23.08 11.53
C ALA A 269 -18.28 24.59 11.51
N GLY A 270 -19.03 25.34 12.30
CA GLY A 270 -18.87 26.79 12.48
C GLY A 270 -17.83 27.17 13.54
N PRO A 271 -17.48 28.47 13.66
CA PRO A 271 -16.59 28.96 14.72
C PRO A 271 -17.05 28.53 16.10
N GLY A 272 -16.12 28.01 16.90
CA GLY A 272 -16.39 27.48 18.25
C GLY A 272 -16.69 25.97 18.29
N THR A 273 -16.79 25.29 17.17
CA THR A 273 -16.85 23.82 17.13
C THR A 273 -15.45 23.19 17.06
N PRO A 274 -15.26 21.98 17.58
CA PRO A 274 -13.98 21.26 17.45
C PRO A 274 -13.57 21.06 15.99
N GLU A 275 -14.52 20.78 15.09
CA GLU A 275 -14.29 20.55 13.66
C GLU A 275 -13.75 21.81 12.97
N PHE A 276 -14.23 23.00 13.33
CA PHE A 276 -13.68 24.26 12.82
C PHE A 276 -12.20 24.40 13.18
N ASP A 277 -11.85 24.15 14.43
CA ASP A 277 -10.47 24.23 14.90
C ASP A 277 -9.57 23.16 14.28
N LEU A 278 -10.11 21.95 14.04
CA LEU A 278 -9.45 20.86 13.32
C LEU A 278 -9.16 21.26 11.88
N TYR A 279 -10.15 21.80 11.18
CA TYR A 279 -10.03 22.25 9.80
C TYR A 279 -8.93 23.30 9.64
N VAL A 280 -8.98 24.36 10.47
CA VAL A 280 -7.98 25.43 10.43
C VAL A 280 -6.58 24.90 10.72
N ARG A 281 -6.45 23.98 11.67
CA ARG A 281 -5.18 23.32 12.02
C ARG A 281 -4.62 22.49 10.87
N GLN A 282 -5.48 21.67 10.25
CA GLN A 282 -5.10 20.85 9.09
C GLN A 282 -4.66 21.71 7.92
N LEU A 283 -5.41 22.75 7.58
CA LEU A 283 -5.09 23.64 6.47
C LEU A 283 -3.72 24.31 6.65
N VAL A 284 -3.45 24.87 7.84
CA VAL A 284 -2.14 25.48 8.15
C VAL A 284 -1.02 24.45 8.09
N SER A 285 -1.23 23.26 8.66
CA SER A 285 -0.25 22.18 8.62
C SER A 285 0.08 21.78 7.17
N GLU A 286 -0.93 21.62 6.33
CA GLU A 286 -0.75 21.23 4.92
C GLU A 286 -0.07 22.31 4.08
N MET A 287 -0.19 23.58 4.46
CA MET A 287 0.53 24.69 3.83
C MET A 287 2.00 24.76 4.27
N THR A 288 2.35 24.32 5.48
CA THR A 288 3.67 24.59 6.09
C THR A 288 4.60 23.39 6.14
N VAL A 289 4.07 22.17 6.32
CA VAL A 289 4.86 20.93 6.29
C VAL A 289 5.54 20.79 4.94
N LYS A 290 6.87 20.59 4.92
CA LYS A 290 7.75 20.59 3.73
C LYS A 290 7.57 21.84 2.85
N ALA A 291 7.27 22.98 3.46
CA ALA A 291 6.93 24.24 2.76
C ALA A 291 5.81 24.00 1.69
N GLY A 292 4.80 23.20 2.03
CA GLY A 292 3.68 22.87 1.15
C GLY A 292 4.05 22.02 -0.06
N GLN A 293 5.27 21.53 -0.18
CA GLN A 293 5.75 20.71 -1.32
C GLN A 293 5.36 19.22 -1.14
N LYS A 294 4.07 18.98 -0.95
CA LYS A 294 3.49 17.66 -0.85
C LYS A 294 2.49 17.46 -1.97
N CYS A 295 2.56 16.28 -2.61
CA CYS A 295 1.58 15.88 -3.63
C CYS A 295 0.14 15.86 -3.08
N THR A 296 -0.01 15.65 -1.77
CA THR A 296 -1.29 15.62 -1.04
C THR A 296 -1.69 16.95 -0.40
N ALA A 297 -0.88 18.01 -0.45
CA ALA A 297 -1.19 19.28 0.24
C ALA A 297 -2.56 19.86 -0.20
N ILE A 298 -3.26 20.49 0.74
CA ILE A 298 -4.54 21.14 0.48
C ILE A 298 -4.32 22.38 -0.38
N ARG A 299 -4.68 22.30 -1.66
CA ARG A 299 -4.61 23.42 -2.61
C ARG A 299 -5.90 24.23 -2.63
N ARG A 300 -7.04 23.57 -2.37
CA ARG A 300 -8.37 24.16 -2.42
C ARG A 300 -9.09 23.90 -1.10
N ALA A 301 -9.27 24.96 -0.31
CA ALA A 301 -10.01 24.95 0.95
C ALA A 301 -11.48 25.29 0.64
N LEU A 302 -12.37 24.30 0.55
CA LEU A 302 -13.77 24.47 0.22
C LEU A 302 -14.57 24.67 1.51
N VAL A 303 -15.15 25.86 1.68
CA VAL A 303 -15.81 26.25 2.93
C VAL A 303 -17.22 26.78 2.70
N PRO A 304 -18.17 26.60 3.65
CA PRO A 304 -19.47 27.22 3.54
C PRO A 304 -19.37 28.74 3.42
N ALA A 305 -20.12 29.36 2.51
CA ALA A 305 -20.07 30.80 2.25
C ALA A 305 -20.30 31.64 3.53
N ALA A 306 -21.13 31.14 4.45
CA ALA A 306 -21.46 31.82 5.69
C ALA A 306 -20.26 32.01 6.64
N VAL A 307 -19.26 31.14 6.58
CA VAL A 307 -18.10 31.15 7.51
C VAL A 307 -16.77 31.41 6.81
N ALA A 308 -16.76 31.65 5.50
CA ALA A 308 -15.52 31.82 4.72
C ALA A 308 -14.60 32.93 5.24
N GLY A 309 -15.19 34.05 5.72
CA GLY A 309 -14.43 35.14 6.34
C GLY A 309 -13.77 34.75 7.66
N GLN A 310 -14.48 34.01 8.51
CA GLN A 310 -13.95 33.54 9.79
C GLN A 310 -12.85 32.47 9.59
N VAL A 311 -13.00 31.59 8.62
CA VAL A 311 -11.93 30.63 8.25
C VAL A 311 -10.70 31.38 7.76
N ALA A 312 -10.85 32.36 6.87
CA ALA A 312 -9.75 33.17 6.35
C ALA A 312 -8.98 33.89 7.49
N GLU A 313 -9.70 34.49 8.44
CA GLU A 313 -9.13 35.14 9.60
C GLU A 313 -8.39 34.15 10.52
N ALA A 314 -9.03 33.06 10.88
CA ALA A 314 -8.43 32.04 11.76
C ALA A 314 -7.16 31.42 11.17
N VAL A 315 -7.14 31.13 9.87
CA VAL A 315 -5.97 30.61 9.16
C VAL A 315 -4.86 31.67 9.10
N ARG A 316 -5.20 32.94 8.75
CA ARG A 316 -4.26 34.05 8.75
C ARG A 316 -3.56 34.20 10.10
N ASP A 317 -4.32 34.18 11.21
CA ASP A 317 -3.80 34.41 12.56
C ASP A 317 -2.86 33.26 13.00
N ARG A 318 -3.09 32.04 12.51
CA ARG A 318 -2.17 30.90 12.74
C ARG A 318 -0.93 30.99 11.84
N LEU A 319 -1.06 31.33 10.57
CA LEU A 319 0.06 31.50 9.64
C LEU A 319 1.01 32.63 10.08
N ALA A 320 0.49 33.69 10.68
CA ALA A 320 1.30 34.79 11.23
C ALA A 320 2.28 34.37 12.35
N ARG A 321 2.08 33.18 12.93
CA ARG A 321 2.97 32.61 13.96
C ARG A 321 3.99 31.62 13.39
N VAL A 322 3.94 31.35 12.09
CA VAL A 322 4.86 30.41 11.44
C VAL A 322 6.19 31.10 11.18
N VAL A 323 7.22 30.65 11.86
CA VAL A 323 8.59 31.13 11.66
C VAL A 323 9.21 30.41 10.48
N VAL A 324 9.62 31.16 9.46
CA VAL A 324 10.32 30.66 8.27
C VAL A 324 11.83 30.84 8.46
N GLY A 325 12.62 29.84 8.09
CA GLY A 325 14.08 30.01 8.23
C GLY A 325 14.90 28.75 8.09
N ASN A 326 16.12 28.81 8.61
CA ASN A 326 17.05 27.69 8.63
C ASN A 326 16.48 26.57 9.54
N PRO A 327 16.31 25.34 9.02
CA PRO A 327 15.84 24.21 9.81
C PRO A 327 16.66 23.87 11.05
N ALA A 328 17.88 24.35 11.16
CA ALA A 328 18.74 24.17 12.32
C ALA A 328 18.30 25.04 13.52
N GLU A 329 17.52 26.09 13.30
CA GLU A 329 17.01 26.97 14.36
C GLU A 329 15.77 26.34 15.01
N GLU A 330 15.77 26.21 16.32
CA GLU A 330 14.69 25.57 17.09
C GLU A 330 13.31 26.24 16.91
N SER A 331 13.30 27.57 16.69
CA SER A 331 12.07 28.33 16.48
C SER A 331 11.43 28.13 15.12
N VAL A 332 12.18 27.65 14.12
CA VAL A 332 11.72 27.50 12.73
C VAL A 332 10.69 26.37 12.61
N ARG A 333 9.61 26.66 11.90
CA ARG A 333 8.49 25.74 11.64
C ARG A 333 8.30 25.44 10.17
N MET A 334 8.85 26.25 9.29
CA MET A 334 8.86 26.04 7.85
C MET A 334 10.22 26.42 7.27
N GLY A 335 10.82 25.52 6.49
CA GLY A 335 12.10 25.76 5.84
C GLY A 335 11.95 26.26 4.40
N ALA A 336 12.98 26.05 3.60
CA ALA A 336 13.03 26.47 2.20
C ALA A 336 12.29 25.50 1.27
N LEU A 337 11.93 25.99 0.08
CA LEU A 337 11.59 25.15 -1.08
C LEU A 337 12.85 24.42 -1.57
N ALA A 338 12.69 23.35 -2.32
CA ALA A 338 13.82 22.47 -2.71
C ALA A 338 14.87 23.16 -3.62
N SER A 339 14.51 24.24 -4.29
CA SER A 339 15.43 25.04 -5.12
C SER A 339 14.87 26.42 -5.41
N LEU A 340 15.77 27.31 -5.87
CA LEU A 340 15.37 28.64 -6.37
C LEU A 340 14.45 28.54 -7.58
N GLU A 341 14.66 27.55 -8.46
CA GLU A 341 13.80 27.31 -9.62
C GLU A 341 12.38 26.96 -9.18
N GLN A 342 12.24 26.13 -8.13
CA GLN A 342 10.95 25.79 -7.57
C GLN A 342 10.26 26.99 -6.95
N ARG A 343 10.99 27.87 -6.26
CA ARG A 343 10.45 29.12 -5.73
C ARG A 343 9.86 30.00 -6.83
N GLU A 344 10.59 30.19 -7.92
CA GLU A 344 10.12 31.00 -9.05
C GLU A 344 8.93 30.37 -9.78
N GLU A 345 8.86 29.02 -9.84
CA GLU A 345 7.68 28.33 -10.37
C GLU A 345 6.43 28.57 -9.52
N VAL A 346 6.56 28.47 -8.20
CA VAL A 346 5.46 28.78 -7.28
C VAL A 346 5.01 30.22 -7.41
N ARG A 347 5.94 31.19 -7.52
CA ARG A 347 5.61 32.60 -7.75
C ARG A 347 4.81 32.82 -9.03
N ARG A 348 5.21 32.17 -10.14
CA ARG A 348 4.46 32.22 -11.40
C ARG A 348 3.03 31.67 -11.26
N SER A 349 2.90 30.54 -10.57
CA SER A 349 1.60 29.91 -10.28
C SER A 349 0.71 30.83 -9.43
N VAL A 350 1.27 31.45 -8.38
CA VAL A 350 0.57 32.41 -7.51
C VAL A 350 0.10 33.63 -8.29
N LYS A 351 0.93 34.16 -9.20
CA LYS A 351 0.52 35.28 -10.07
C LYS A 351 -0.70 34.93 -10.92
N THR A 352 -0.78 33.70 -11.40
CA THR A 352 -1.96 33.22 -12.16
C THR A 352 -3.17 33.09 -11.22
N LEU A 353 -3.01 32.52 -10.04
CA LEU A 353 -4.10 32.39 -9.06
C LEU A 353 -4.65 33.74 -8.61
N LEU A 354 -3.79 34.74 -8.44
CA LEU A 354 -4.20 36.12 -8.07
C LEU A 354 -5.03 36.82 -9.13
N SER A 355 -5.03 36.35 -10.39
CA SER A 355 -5.95 36.88 -11.40
C SER A 355 -7.42 36.49 -11.15
N ALA A 356 -7.66 35.50 -10.29
CA ALA A 356 -9.00 34.98 -9.97
C ALA A 356 -9.43 35.26 -8.54
N GLY A 357 -8.60 35.92 -7.73
CA GLY A 357 -8.88 36.15 -6.33
C GLY A 357 -7.94 37.18 -5.71
N ARG A 358 -7.98 37.30 -4.40
CA ARG A 358 -7.14 38.21 -3.63
C ARG A 358 -6.21 37.48 -2.64
N LEU A 359 -5.10 38.10 -2.31
CA LEU A 359 -4.22 37.65 -1.24
C LEU A 359 -4.84 37.99 0.13
N VAL A 360 -4.93 37.00 1.00
CA VAL A 360 -5.40 37.12 2.38
C VAL A 360 -4.23 37.22 3.34
N PHE A 361 -3.16 36.48 3.09
CA PHE A 361 -1.97 36.43 3.94
C PHE A 361 -0.71 36.14 3.11
N GLY A 362 0.41 36.69 3.59
CA GLY A 362 1.75 36.52 3.04
C GLY A 362 2.10 37.53 1.95
N ASP A 363 3.30 37.42 1.42
CA ASP A 363 3.82 38.23 0.33
C ASP A 363 4.64 37.30 -0.61
N PRO A 364 4.30 37.18 -1.90
CA PRO A 364 5.03 36.31 -2.81
C PRO A 364 6.45 36.77 -3.09
N ASP A 365 6.77 38.06 -2.89
CA ASP A 365 8.06 38.64 -3.22
C ASP A 365 8.93 38.86 -2.00
N HIS A 366 8.34 38.90 -0.79
CA HIS A 366 9.06 39.15 0.45
C HIS A 366 8.79 38.09 1.52
N VAL A 367 9.85 37.64 2.22
CA VAL A 367 9.78 36.71 3.34
C VAL A 367 10.82 37.07 4.39
N GLU A 368 10.39 37.16 5.66
CA GLU A 368 11.33 37.25 6.79
C GLU A 368 11.90 35.85 7.08
N VAL A 369 13.22 35.76 7.20
CA VAL A 369 13.94 34.48 7.35
C VAL A 369 14.83 34.53 8.58
N VAL A 370 14.67 33.52 9.46
CA VAL A 370 15.52 33.37 10.65
C VAL A 370 16.70 32.45 10.34
N GLY A 371 17.91 32.85 10.71
CA GLY A 371 19.11 32.04 10.65
C GLY A 371 19.62 31.72 9.23
N ALA A 372 19.11 32.40 8.18
CA ALA A 372 19.55 32.23 6.80
C ALA A 372 19.33 33.51 5.97
N SER A 373 19.76 33.50 4.69
CA SER A 373 19.54 34.59 3.75
C SER A 373 18.38 34.28 2.81
N ALA A 374 17.36 35.16 2.78
CA ALA A 374 16.24 35.06 1.84
C ALA A 374 16.66 35.18 0.36
N GLU A 375 17.79 35.84 0.08
CA GLU A 375 18.31 35.99 -1.28
C GLU A 375 19.02 34.73 -1.78
N ARG A 376 19.78 34.06 -0.89
CA ARG A 376 20.57 32.88 -1.24
C ARG A 376 19.77 31.59 -1.14
N GLY A 377 18.91 31.48 -0.13
CA GLY A 377 18.04 30.33 0.09
C GLY A 377 16.73 30.41 -0.70
N ALA A 378 16.11 29.26 -0.90
CA ALA A 378 14.86 29.14 -1.67
C ALA A 378 13.60 29.39 -0.80
N PHE A 379 13.62 30.38 0.08
CA PHE A 379 12.53 30.67 0.99
C PHE A 379 11.36 31.39 0.31
N LEU A 380 10.14 31.09 0.77
CA LEU A 380 8.90 31.72 0.36
C LEU A 380 7.96 31.80 1.58
N ALA A 381 7.26 32.91 1.74
CA ALA A 381 6.23 33.04 2.78
C ALA A 381 5.06 32.09 2.52
N PRO A 382 4.34 31.61 3.56
CA PRO A 382 3.04 30.98 3.35
C PRO A 382 2.06 31.97 2.72
N LEU A 383 1.32 31.52 1.70
CA LEU A 383 0.42 32.36 0.92
C LEU A 383 -1.02 31.81 0.97
N LEU A 384 -1.91 32.56 1.61
CA LEU A 384 -3.33 32.25 1.63
C LEU A 384 -4.06 33.15 0.66
N LEU A 385 -4.74 32.55 -0.30
CA LEU A 385 -5.58 33.25 -1.26
C LEU A 385 -7.06 33.01 -0.96
N GLN A 386 -7.90 33.93 -1.39
CA GLN A 386 -9.35 33.75 -1.41
C GLN A 386 -9.88 34.03 -2.80
N ASN A 387 -10.58 33.06 -3.35
CA ASN A 387 -11.26 33.20 -4.62
C ASN A 387 -12.61 33.91 -4.39
N GLU A 388 -12.90 34.93 -5.18
CA GLU A 388 -14.13 35.72 -5.08
C GLU A 388 -15.27 35.12 -5.93
N ASP A 389 -14.94 34.36 -6.97
CA ASP A 389 -15.89 33.67 -7.85
C ASP A 389 -15.47 32.21 -8.03
N ALA A 390 -16.20 31.30 -7.40
CA ALA A 390 -15.94 29.87 -7.46
C ALA A 390 -16.02 29.27 -8.88
N ALA A 391 -16.61 29.99 -9.86
CA ALA A 391 -16.68 29.58 -11.26
C ALA A 391 -15.35 29.81 -12.01
N ARG A 392 -14.46 30.65 -11.52
CA ARG A 392 -13.15 30.95 -12.12
C ARG A 392 -12.33 29.67 -12.26
N PRO A 393 -11.69 29.43 -13.41
CA PRO A 393 -10.96 28.18 -13.67
C PRO A 393 -9.61 28.07 -12.98
N GLU A 394 -8.94 29.20 -12.66
CA GLU A 394 -7.55 29.22 -12.22
C GLU A 394 -7.31 28.35 -10.98
N PRO A 395 -8.10 28.43 -9.89
CA PRO A 395 -7.91 27.59 -8.70
C PRO A 395 -8.17 26.10 -8.95
N HIS A 396 -8.85 25.77 -10.05
CA HIS A 396 -9.18 24.40 -10.46
C HIS A 396 -8.22 23.84 -11.53
N GLN A 397 -7.25 24.64 -11.99
CA GLN A 397 -6.33 24.27 -13.06
C GLN A 397 -4.86 24.42 -12.69
N VAL A 398 -4.52 25.38 -11.81
CA VAL A 398 -3.15 25.73 -11.45
C VAL A 398 -2.78 25.12 -10.11
N GLU A 399 -1.76 24.26 -10.09
CA GLU A 399 -1.13 23.80 -8.86
C GLU A 399 0.09 24.67 -8.54
N ALA A 400 0.02 25.40 -7.45
CA ALA A 400 1.19 26.05 -6.86
C ALA A 400 1.86 25.07 -5.88
N PHE A 401 2.91 24.35 -6.31
CA PHE A 401 3.56 23.29 -5.54
C PHE A 401 4.50 23.88 -4.48
N GLY A 402 3.91 24.56 -3.50
CA GLY A 402 4.55 25.30 -2.42
C GLY A 402 3.58 25.61 -1.28
N PRO A 403 3.92 26.52 -0.36
CA PRO A 403 3.12 26.85 0.82
C PRO A 403 1.90 27.72 0.47
N VAL A 404 1.06 27.25 -0.45
CA VAL A 404 -0.04 28.01 -1.06
C VAL A 404 -1.34 27.24 -0.96
N SER A 405 -2.41 27.91 -0.50
CA SER A 405 -3.78 27.37 -0.55
C SER A 405 -4.78 28.47 -0.89
N THR A 406 -5.89 28.08 -1.52
CA THR A 406 -6.95 28.99 -1.94
C THR A 406 -8.27 28.64 -1.26
N ILE A 407 -8.87 29.57 -0.53
CA ILE A 407 -10.22 29.44 0.02
C ILE A 407 -11.24 29.68 -1.10
N ILE A 408 -12.19 28.77 -1.25
CA ILE A 408 -13.28 28.82 -2.22
C ILE A 408 -14.59 28.55 -1.47
N SER A 409 -15.56 29.42 -1.63
CA SER A 409 -16.84 29.30 -0.94
C SER A 409 -17.81 28.40 -1.71
N TYR A 410 -18.60 27.60 -0.96
CA TYR A 410 -19.70 26.82 -1.51
C TYR A 410 -21.02 27.15 -0.77
N ARG A 411 -22.18 26.80 -1.36
CA ARG A 411 -23.50 27.09 -0.81
C ARG A 411 -24.25 25.87 -0.30
N ASP A 412 -24.08 24.75 -0.96
CA ASP A 412 -24.78 23.49 -0.67
C ASP A 412 -23.94 22.27 -1.02
N THR A 413 -24.43 21.10 -0.65
CA THR A 413 -23.73 19.82 -0.86
C THR A 413 -23.47 19.51 -2.35
N ALA A 414 -24.44 19.80 -3.23
CA ALA A 414 -24.26 19.57 -4.67
C ALA A 414 -23.15 20.50 -5.23
N GLY A 415 -23.15 21.76 -4.82
CA GLY A 415 -22.15 22.75 -5.25
C GLY A 415 -20.74 22.39 -4.77
N VAL A 416 -20.55 21.88 -3.55
CA VAL A 416 -19.21 21.50 -3.08
C VAL A 416 -18.67 20.26 -3.81
N ILE A 417 -19.53 19.29 -4.12
CA ILE A 417 -19.17 18.11 -4.93
C ILE A 417 -18.73 18.55 -6.33
N GLU A 418 -19.50 19.45 -6.98
CA GLU A 418 -19.13 20.00 -8.29
C GLU A 418 -17.78 20.72 -8.25
N LEU A 419 -17.57 21.60 -7.26
CA LEU A 419 -16.30 22.32 -7.11
C LEU A 419 -15.12 21.38 -6.88
N ALA A 420 -15.30 20.34 -6.10
CA ALA A 420 -14.25 19.35 -5.87
C ALA A 420 -13.91 18.61 -7.20
N ALA A 421 -14.93 18.19 -7.96
CA ALA A 421 -14.76 17.50 -9.25
C ALA A 421 -14.03 18.34 -10.30
N ARG A 422 -14.09 19.68 -10.25
CA ARG A 422 -13.38 20.59 -11.16
C ARG A 422 -11.86 20.43 -11.12
N GLY A 423 -11.30 19.80 -10.07
CA GLY A 423 -9.89 19.40 -10.02
C GLY A 423 -9.50 18.34 -11.05
N ARG A 424 -10.47 17.67 -11.66
CA ARG A 424 -10.31 16.63 -12.69
C ARG A 424 -9.45 15.44 -12.26
N GLY A 425 -9.47 15.12 -10.99
CA GLY A 425 -8.68 14.07 -10.36
C GLY A 425 -7.71 14.63 -9.33
N SER A 426 -7.66 13.98 -8.19
CA SER A 426 -6.82 14.36 -7.06
C SER A 426 -6.31 13.11 -6.33
N LEU A 427 -5.14 13.22 -5.71
CA LEU A 427 -4.56 12.17 -4.87
C LEU A 427 -5.33 12.04 -3.56
N ALA A 428 -5.66 13.18 -2.94
CA ALA A 428 -6.32 13.21 -1.64
C ALA A 428 -7.45 14.24 -1.60
N GLY A 429 -8.47 13.94 -0.81
CA GLY A 429 -9.48 14.86 -0.34
C GLY A 429 -9.72 14.70 1.15
N SER A 430 -10.27 15.71 1.81
CA SER A 430 -10.77 15.55 3.17
C SER A 430 -12.10 16.25 3.39
N VAL A 431 -12.87 15.72 4.32
CA VAL A 431 -14.14 16.29 4.79
C VAL A 431 -14.06 16.41 6.30
N VAL A 432 -14.23 17.60 6.85
CA VAL A 432 -14.19 17.85 8.29
C VAL A 432 -15.59 18.23 8.73
N THR A 433 -16.28 17.32 9.43
CA THR A 433 -17.70 17.42 9.82
C THR A 433 -18.05 16.39 10.87
N ALA A 434 -18.95 16.70 11.77
CA ALA A 434 -19.59 15.74 12.67
C ALA A 434 -20.92 15.19 12.10
N ASP A 435 -21.38 15.73 10.96
CA ASP A 435 -22.58 15.24 10.28
C ASP A 435 -22.26 14.06 9.35
N ALA A 436 -22.56 12.83 9.82
CA ALA A 436 -22.32 11.59 9.05
C ALA A 436 -23.16 11.54 7.75
N GLY A 437 -24.31 12.20 7.68
CA GLY A 437 -25.13 12.28 6.46
C GLY A 437 -24.45 13.11 5.40
N PHE A 438 -23.99 14.31 5.77
CA PHE A 438 -23.20 15.16 4.90
C PHE A 438 -21.89 14.47 4.46
N ALA A 439 -21.17 13.85 5.40
CA ALA A 439 -19.94 13.12 5.10
C ALA A 439 -20.19 12.03 4.05
N ARG A 440 -21.23 11.21 4.23
CA ARG A 440 -21.59 10.14 3.29
C ARG A 440 -21.84 10.67 1.88
N ASP A 441 -22.68 11.70 1.75
CA ASP A 441 -23.07 12.24 0.46
C ASP A 441 -21.89 12.86 -0.27
N VAL A 442 -21.05 13.60 0.45
CA VAL A 442 -19.83 14.20 -0.09
C VAL A 442 -18.82 13.11 -0.48
N VAL A 443 -18.55 12.13 0.38
CA VAL A 443 -17.59 11.04 0.06
C VAL A 443 -18.01 10.29 -1.20
N LEU A 444 -19.29 9.92 -1.32
CA LEU A 444 -19.78 9.22 -2.52
C LEU A 444 -19.72 10.09 -3.78
N GLY A 445 -19.93 11.40 -3.66
CA GLY A 445 -19.79 12.35 -4.76
C GLY A 445 -18.34 12.60 -5.18
N LEU A 446 -17.40 12.53 -4.23
CA LEU A 446 -15.97 12.77 -4.46
C LEU A 446 -15.20 11.52 -4.91
N ALA A 447 -15.65 10.33 -4.51
CA ALA A 447 -14.92 9.07 -4.73
C ALA A 447 -14.47 8.85 -6.18
N PRO A 448 -15.25 9.16 -7.23
CA PRO A 448 -14.80 9.03 -8.62
C PRO A 448 -13.61 9.94 -9.01
N TRP A 449 -13.35 10.98 -8.21
CA TRP A 449 -12.35 12.02 -8.52
C TRP A 449 -11.13 12.02 -7.59
N HIS A 450 -11.11 11.15 -6.57
CA HIS A 450 -10.05 11.14 -5.57
C HIS A 450 -9.53 9.71 -5.36
N GLY A 451 -8.23 9.58 -5.20
CA GLY A 451 -7.60 8.30 -4.81
C GLY A 451 -7.82 7.97 -3.35
N ARG A 452 -7.87 8.98 -2.49
CA ARG A 452 -8.09 8.84 -1.04
C ARG A 452 -8.94 9.98 -0.50
N ILE A 453 -9.84 9.65 0.42
CA ILE A 453 -10.65 10.64 1.14
C ILE A 453 -10.52 10.38 2.64
N LEU A 454 -10.12 11.42 3.40
CA LEU A 454 -10.16 11.44 4.85
C LEU A 454 -11.45 12.11 5.31
N VAL A 455 -12.21 11.46 6.17
CA VAL A 455 -13.25 12.12 6.97
C VAL A 455 -12.69 12.32 8.36
N LEU A 456 -12.85 13.48 8.91
CA LEU A 456 -12.25 13.86 10.20
C LEU A 456 -13.27 14.61 11.04
N ASP A 457 -13.45 14.16 12.27
CA ASP A 457 -14.21 14.83 13.32
C ASP A 457 -13.43 14.86 14.64
N HIS A 458 -14.08 15.26 15.73
CA HIS A 458 -13.44 15.32 17.05
C HIS A 458 -13.15 13.93 17.64
N ASP A 459 -13.87 12.88 17.23
CA ASP A 459 -13.73 11.54 17.79
C ASP A 459 -12.44 10.86 17.30
N ASP A 460 -12.07 11.06 16.03
CA ASP A 460 -10.87 10.44 15.43
C ASP A 460 -9.64 11.38 15.38
N ALA A 461 -9.81 12.63 15.74
CA ALA A 461 -8.79 13.69 15.63
C ALA A 461 -7.46 13.37 16.32
N ALA A 462 -7.49 12.59 17.40
CA ALA A 462 -6.29 12.22 18.17
C ALA A 462 -5.48 11.10 17.51
N GLU A 463 -6.13 10.21 16.75
CA GLU A 463 -5.50 9.03 16.11
C GLU A 463 -5.25 9.25 14.61
N SER A 464 -5.93 10.22 14.01
CA SER A 464 -5.81 10.53 12.59
C SER A 464 -4.39 10.97 12.22
N THR A 465 -3.87 10.40 11.13
CA THR A 465 -2.59 10.82 10.56
C THR A 465 -2.69 12.12 9.74
N GLY A 466 -3.88 12.67 9.59
CA GLY A 466 -4.16 13.91 8.87
C GLY A 466 -4.31 13.74 7.35
N HIS A 467 -4.70 14.83 6.69
CA HIS A 467 -5.01 14.89 5.27
C HIS A 467 -3.85 14.39 4.39
N GLY A 468 -2.65 14.83 4.69
CA GLY A 468 -1.49 14.68 3.82
C GLY A 468 -0.69 13.38 3.96
N SER A 469 -1.10 12.44 4.83
CA SER A 469 -0.31 11.24 5.13
C SER A 469 -0.85 10.01 4.40
N PRO A 470 -0.22 9.53 3.33
CA PRO A 470 -0.58 8.26 2.72
C PRO A 470 -0.16 7.10 3.63
N LEU A 471 -0.97 6.04 3.67
CA LEU A 471 -0.71 4.85 4.48
C LEU A 471 -0.34 3.67 3.56
N PRO A 472 0.71 2.88 3.87
CA PRO A 472 1.17 1.79 3.00
C PRO A 472 0.10 0.73 2.70
N VAL A 473 -0.87 0.58 3.59
CA VAL A 473 -1.95 -0.41 3.49
C VAL A 473 -3.13 0.05 2.64
N LEU A 474 -3.22 1.35 2.34
CA LEU A 474 -4.25 1.96 1.50
C LEU A 474 -3.63 2.47 0.19
N VAL A 475 -4.44 2.51 -0.86
CA VAL A 475 -4.00 3.02 -2.17
C VAL A 475 -3.59 4.49 -2.04
N HIS A 476 -2.43 4.83 -2.62
CA HIS A 476 -1.98 6.16 -2.93
C HIS A 476 -1.91 6.31 -4.45
N GLY A 477 -2.48 7.37 -4.97
CA GLY A 477 -2.67 7.60 -6.39
C GLY A 477 -3.96 8.37 -6.63
N GLY A 478 -4.36 8.56 -7.85
CA GLY A 478 -5.62 9.24 -8.14
C GLY A 478 -5.95 9.26 -9.62
N PRO A 479 -7.25 9.44 -9.96
CA PRO A 479 -7.72 9.42 -11.33
C PRO A 479 -7.32 10.68 -12.09
N GLY A 480 -7.48 10.65 -13.41
CA GLY A 480 -7.39 11.79 -14.30
C GLY A 480 -6.07 12.56 -14.18
N ARG A 481 -6.15 13.82 -13.75
CA ARG A 481 -5.00 14.71 -13.60
C ARG A 481 -3.93 14.17 -12.67
N ALA A 482 -4.33 13.44 -11.62
CA ALA A 482 -3.42 12.83 -10.65
C ALA A 482 -2.58 11.67 -11.24
N GLY A 483 -2.73 11.35 -12.51
CA GLY A 483 -1.89 10.41 -13.24
C GLY A 483 -2.59 9.10 -13.60
N GLY A 484 -3.66 8.72 -12.92
CA GLY A 484 -4.39 7.47 -13.14
C GLY A 484 -3.64 6.24 -12.64
N GLY A 485 -2.56 6.42 -11.87
CA GLY A 485 -1.79 5.35 -11.27
C GLY A 485 -2.28 4.98 -9.87
N GLU A 486 -1.86 3.80 -9.43
CA GLU A 486 -2.02 3.34 -8.06
C GLU A 486 -0.65 2.95 -7.50
N GLU A 487 -0.30 3.49 -6.34
CA GLU A 487 0.89 3.15 -5.57
C GLU A 487 0.46 2.68 -4.17
N MET A 488 1.34 1.99 -3.46
CA MET A 488 1.04 1.38 -2.16
C MET A 488 -0.19 0.46 -2.21
N GLY A 489 -1.14 0.56 -1.29
CA GLY A 489 -2.33 -0.31 -1.27
C GLY A 489 -2.07 -1.72 -0.76
N GLY A 490 -0.99 -1.94 -0.03
CA GLY A 490 -0.61 -3.25 0.48
C GLY A 490 -0.32 -4.24 -0.66
N ILE A 491 -0.99 -5.39 -0.63
CA ILE A 491 -0.75 -6.44 -1.64
C ILE A 491 -1.11 -6.00 -3.05
N ARG A 492 -2.04 -5.04 -3.25
CA ARG A 492 -2.32 -4.47 -4.59
C ARG A 492 -1.08 -3.86 -5.22
N GLY A 493 -0.27 -3.12 -4.44
CA GLY A 493 1.00 -2.58 -4.92
C GLY A 493 1.99 -3.65 -5.36
N VAL A 494 2.02 -4.79 -4.67
CA VAL A 494 2.83 -5.96 -5.07
C VAL A 494 2.31 -6.54 -6.40
N GLN A 495 0.99 -6.74 -6.50
CA GLN A 495 0.34 -7.29 -7.70
C GLN A 495 0.55 -6.43 -8.95
N HIS A 496 0.72 -5.11 -8.78
CA HIS A 496 1.05 -4.21 -9.89
C HIS A 496 2.36 -4.58 -10.60
N HIS A 497 3.33 -5.15 -9.87
CA HIS A 497 4.61 -5.63 -10.38
C HIS A 497 4.58 -7.10 -10.85
N MET A 498 3.38 -7.69 -10.96
CA MET A 498 3.19 -9.08 -11.33
C MET A 498 2.33 -9.21 -12.60
N GLN A 499 2.50 -10.31 -13.32
CA GLN A 499 1.64 -10.68 -14.43
C GLN A 499 0.52 -11.58 -13.94
N ARG A 500 -0.73 -11.16 -14.17
CA ARG A 500 -1.92 -11.97 -13.95
C ARG A 500 -2.17 -12.86 -15.15
N THR A 501 -2.28 -14.17 -14.91
CA THR A 501 -2.51 -15.17 -15.96
C THR A 501 -3.68 -16.08 -15.56
N ALA A 502 -4.66 -16.23 -16.43
CA ALA A 502 -5.74 -17.20 -16.25
C ALA A 502 -5.23 -18.58 -16.65
N VAL A 503 -5.21 -19.52 -15.71
CA VAL A 503 -4.82 -20.91 -15.95
C VAL A 503 -6.07 -21.77 -15.97
N GLN A 504 -6.24 -22.56 -17.05
CA GLN A 504 -7.35 -23.49 -17.24
C GLN A 504 -6.76 -24.90 -17.33
N ALA A 505 -7.16 -25.79 -16.43
CA ALA A 505 -6.56 -27.12 -16.33
C ALA A 505 -7.47 -28.11 -15.62
N SER A 506 -7.03 -29.37 -15.53
CA SER A 506 -7.60 -30.31 -14.57
C SER A 506 -7.21 -29.90 -13.14
N PRO A 507 -8.00 -30.25 -12.11
CA PRO A 507 -7.67 -29.96 -10.72
C PRO A 507 -6.26 -30.45 -10.33
N ARG A 508 -5.85 -31.61 -10.83
CA ARG A 508 -4.50 -32.18 -10.59
C ARG A 508 -3.38 -31.26 -11.11
N VAL A 509 -3.52 -30.76 -12.33
CA VAL A 509 -2.51 -29.87 -12.93
C VAL A 509 -2.52 -28.52 -12.26
N LEU A 510 -3.70 -27.96 -11.99
CA LEU A 510 -3.82 -26.67 -11.33
C LEU A 510 -3.29 -26.73 -9.89
N SER A 511 -3.50 -27.83 -9.17
CA SER A 511 -2.89 -28.07 -7.85
C SER A 511 -1.36 -28.03 -7.90
N ALA A 512 -0.77 -28.66 -8.91
CA ALA A 512 0.69 -28.63 -9.09
C ALA A 512 1.23 -27.23 -9.42
N VAL A 513 0.48 -26.45 -10.19
CA VAL A 513 0.86 -25.05 -10.55
C VAL A 513 0.75 -24.12 -9.36
N THR A 514 -0.27 -24.31 -8.52
CA THR A 514 -0.58 -23.36 -7.42
C THR A 514 0.01 -23.76 -6.07
N GLY A 515 0.60 -24.95 -5.97
CA GLY A 515 1.09 -25.47 -4.69
C GLY A 515 -0.03 -25.71 -3.67
N ARG A 516 -1.30 -25.86 -4.12
CA ARG A 516 -2.48 -26.08 -3.26
C ARG A 516 -3.29 -27.26 -3.78
N TRP A 517 -3.73 -28.12 -2.90
CA TRP A 517 -4.68 -29.18 -3.28
C TRP A 517 -6.04 -28.56 -3.61
N LEU A 518 -6.65 -29.05 -4.69
CA LEU A 518 -7.97 -28.61 -5.16
C LEU A 518 -8.93 -29.79 -5.22
N PRO A 519 -10.23 -29.61 -4.91
CA PRO A 519 -11.25 -30.63 -5.09
C PRO A 519 -11.20 -31.24 -6.50
N GLY A 520 -11.15 -32.57 -6.57
CA GLY A 520 -10.98 -33.31 -7.83
C GLY A 520 -9.51 -33.64 -8.21
N ALA A 521 -8.52 -33.13 -7.47
CA ALA A 521 -7.15 -33.61 -7.52
C ALA A 521 -7.01 -34.95 -6.75
N GLY A 522 -5.91 -35.67 -7.01
CA GLY A 522 -5.62 -36.92 -6.31
C GLY A 522 -5.50 -36.71 -4.79
N ARG A 523 -5.93 -37.74 -4.04
CA ARG A 523 -5.75 -37.87 -2.59
C ARG A 523 -4.87 -39.06 -2.30
N ASP A 524 -3.99 -38.92 -1.28
CA ASP A 524 -3.17 -40.02 -0.76
C ASP A 524 -3.68 -40.39 0.64
N ALA A 525 -4.38 -41.48 0.75
CA ALA A 525 -4.87 -42.05 1.99
C ALA A 525 -4.03 -43.22 2.50
N GLU A 526 -3.03 -43.71 1.73
CA GLU A 526 -2.23 -44.86 2.09
C GLU A 526 -1.02 -44.52 2.96
N GLY A 527 -0.62 -43.27 2.97
CA GLY A 527 0.58 -42.78 3.66
C GLY A 527 0.49 -42.67 5.20
N GLY A 528 -0.53 -43.24 5.83
CA GLY A 528 -0.79 -43.12 7.28
C GLY A 528 -1.50 -41.81 7.66
N HIS A 529 -1.84 -41.67 8.94
CA HIS A 529 -2.61 -40.50 9.42
C HIS A 529 -1.79 -39.20 9.26
N PRO A 530 -2.30 -38.19 8.50
CA PRO A 530 -1.51 -36.99 8.17
C PRO A 530 -1.10 -36.17 9.40
N PHE A 531 -1.84 -36.24 10.51
CA PHE A 531 -1.47 -35.56 11.77
C PHE A 531 -0.26 -36.19 12.49
N ARG A 532 0.25 -37.33 12.02
CA ARG A 532 1.51 -37.93 12.48
C ARG A 532 2.73 -37.50 11.68
N LYS A 533 2.52 -36.76 10.57
CA LYS A 533 3.58 -36.30 9.68
C LYS A 533 4.03 -34.90 10.09
N SER A 534 5.34 -34.70 10.25
CA SER A 534 5.97 -33.37 10.34
C SER A 534 5.87 -32.63 9.00
N LEU A 535 6.19 -31.32 8.97
CA LEU A 535 6.20 -30.57 7.71
C LEU A 535 7.16 -31.16 6.67
N ALA A 536 8.25 -31.77 7.11
CA ALA A 536 9.21 -32.42 6.20
C ALA A 536 8.64 -33.65 5.50
N GLU A 537 7.71 -34.34 6.15
CA GLU A 537 7.10 -35.59 5.69
C GLU A 537 5.77 -35.37 4.99
N LEU A 538 5.03 -34.31 5.41
CA LEU A 538 3.70 -33.99 4.91
C LEU A 538 3.74 -33.57 3.43
N ARG A 539 2.74 -34.02 2.67
CA ARG A 539 2.56 -33.69 1.25
C ARG A 539 1.14 -33.16 0.99
N ILE A 540 1.03 -32.28 0.03
CA ILE A 540 -0.27 -31.78 -0.44
C ILE A 540 -1.04 -32.96 -1.03
N GLY A 541 -2.31 -33.16 -0.57
CA GLY A 541 -3.13 -34.31 -0.92
C GLY A 541 -3.10 -35.46 0.08
N ASP A 542 -2.19 -35.44 1.08
CA ASP A 542 -2.25 -36.39 2.19
C ASP A 542 -3.62 -36.33 2.87
N THR A 543 -4.28 -37.47 3.01
CA THR A 543 -5.70 -37.53 3.36
C THR A 543 -5.97 -38.55 4.44
N VAL A 544 -6.90 -38.28 5.33
CA VAL A 544 -7.55 -39.26 6.19
C VAL A 544 -9.07 -39.23 5.97
N VAL A 545 -9.65 -40.41 5.92
CA VAL A 545 -11.10 -40.61 5.92
C VAL A 545 -11.48 -41.32 7.20
N ALA A 546 -12.38 -40.75 7.99
CA ALA A 546 -12.78 -41.29 9.28
C ALA A 546 -14.31 -41.26 9.47
N GLY A 547 -14.82 -42.23 10.16
CA GLY A 547 -16.26 -42.48 10.36
C GLY A 547 -16.65 -43.87 9.86
N PRO A 548 -17.98 -44.18 9.74
CA PRO A 548 -19.08 -43.25 10.02
C PRO A 548 -19.35 -43.07 11.52
N ARG A 549 -19.95 -41.94 11.89
CA ARG A 549 -20.52 -41.68 13.21
C ARG A 549 -21.98 -41.28 13.05
N GLN A 550 -22.88 -42.02 13.69
CA GLN A 550 -24.30 -41.70 13.70
C GLN A 550 -24.58 -40.48 14.58
N VAL A 551 -25.43 -39.58 14.12
CA VAL A 551 -25.98 -38.46 14.88
C VAL A 551 -27.30 -38.91 15.48
N THR A 552 -27.39 -38.92 16.81
CA THR A 552 -28.60 -39.31 17.53
C THR A 552 -29.38 -38.11 18.03
N LEU A 553 -30.65 -38.30 18.31
CA LEU A 553 -31.46 -37.25 18.96
C LEU A 553 -30.86 -36.85 20.31
N ALA A 554 -30.31 -37.80 21.07
CA ALA A 554 -29.66 -37.57 22.33
C ALA A 554 -28.39 -36.71 22.17
N ASP A 555 -27.62 -36.82 21.08
CA ASP A 555 -26.47 -35.95 20.80
C ASP A 555 -26.94 -34.49 20.62
N ILE A 556 -28.04 -34.27 19.90
CA ILE A 556 -28.64 -32.94 19.66
C ILE A 556 -29.08 -32.29 20.96
N GLU A 557 -29.85 -33.07 21.78
CA GLU A 557 -30.34 -32.62 23.08
C GLU A 557 -29.20 -32.34 24.07
N HIS A 558 -28.21 -33.21 24.11
CA HIS A 558 -27.02 -33.01 24.94
C HIS A 558 -26.21 -31.77 24.51
N PHE A 559 -26.06 -31.55 23.20
CA PHE A 559 -25.35 -30.37 22.69
C PHE A 559 -26.11 -29.08 23.03
N ALA A 560 -27.45 -29.08 22.92
CA ALA A 560 -28.27 -27.96 23.31
C ALA A 560 -28.16 -27.66 24.82
N ASP A 561 -28.21 -28.68 25.68
CA ASP A 561 -28.05 -28.54 27.13
C ASP A 561 -26.62 -28.00 27.47
N PHE A 562 -25.59 -28.52 26.81
CA PHE A 562 -24.21 -28.15 27.06
C PHE A 562 -23.88 -26.73 26.62
N THR A 563 -24.42 -26.29 25.48
CA THR A 563 -24.10 -24.99 24.87
C THR A 563 -25.11 -23.90 25.18
N GLY A 564 -26.33 -24.26 25.56
CA GLY A 564 -27.47 -23.34 25.69
C GLY A 564 -28.14 -22.99 24.37
N ASP A 565 -27.73 -23.60 23.24
CA ASP A 565 -28.35 -23.39 21.92
C ASP A 565 -29.64 -24.23 21.80
N THR A 566 -30.71 -23.68 22.31
CA THR A 566 -32.06 -24.28 22.31
C THR A 566 -32.96 -23.74 21.19
N PHE A 567 -32.34 -23.35 20.04
CA PHE A 567 -33.10 -22.87 18.90
C PHE A 567 -34.12 -23.90 18.45
N TYR A 568 -35.37 -23.47 18.14
CA TYR A 568 -36.53 -24.35 17.93
C TYR A 568 -36.26 -25.45 16.89
N ALA A 569 -35.49 -25.16 15.84
CA ALA A 569 -35.22 -26.16 14.78
C ALA A 569 -34.47 -27.40 15.30
N HIS A 570 -33.80 -27.30 16.45
CA HIS A 570 -33.11 -28.40 17.13
C HIS A 570 -33.98 -29.09 18.17
N MET A 571 -34.95 -28.37 18.77
CA MET A 571 -35.63 -28.81 19.98
C MET A 571 -37.10 -29.15 19.76
N ASP A 572 -37.77 -28.57 18.77
CA ASP A 572 -39.22 -28.72 18.52
C ASP A 572 -39.48 -29.31 17.13
N GLU A 573 -40.00 -30.52 17.09
CA GLU A 573 -40.25 -31.27 15.85
C GLU A 573 -41.32 -30.58 14.97
N ASP A 574 -42.40 -30.08 15.56
CA ASP A 574 -43.51 -29.48 14.82
C ASP A 574 -43.09 -28.11 14.26
N ALA A 575 -42.37 -27.31 15.06
CA ALA A 575 -41.84 -26.04 14.63
C ALA A 575 -40.75 -26.20 13.57
N ALA A 576 -39.87 -27.20 13.68
CA ALA A 576 -38.87 -27.51 12.68
C ALA A 576 -39.50 -27.91 11.35
N ARG A 577 -40.51 -28.77 11.35
CA ARG A 577 -41.29 -29.15 10.14
C ARG A 577 -42.04 -28.01 9.49
N ALA A 578 -42.45 -27.03 10.28
CA ALA A 578 -43.13 -25.83 9.76
C ALA A 578 -42.14 -24.88 9.05
N ASN A 579 -40.82 -25.07 9.24
CA ASN A 579 -39.79 -24.30 8.56
C ASN A 579 -39.61 -24.81 7.12
N PRO A 580 -39.57 -23.95 6.09
CA PRO A 580 -39.48 -24.39 4.69
C PRO A 580 -38.15 -25.07 4.32
N PHE A 581 -37.16 -25.10 5.19
CA PHE A 581 -35.84 -25.68 4.94
C PHE A 581 -35.59 -27.02 5.63
N PHE A 582 -36.49 -27.48 6.54
CA PHE A 582 -36.26 -28.68 7.36
C PHE A 582 -37.43 -29.64 7.30
N ASP A 583 -37.12 -30.94 7.26
CA ASP A 583 -38.13 -32.00 7.30
C ASP A 583 -38.41 -32.50 8.72
N GLY A 584 -37.73 -31.95 9.72
CA GLY A 584 -37.81 -32.29 11.14
C GLY A 584 -36.69 -31.64 11.92
N ARG A 585 -36.49 -32.08 13.16
CA ARG A 585 -35.39 -31.56 14.01
C ARG A 585 -34.03 -31.82 13.35
N VAL A 586 -33.19 -30.80 13.28
CA VAL A 586 -31.87 -30.87 12.65
C VAL A 586 -30.77 -30.75 13.68
N ALA A 587 -29.59 -31.32 13.39
CA ALA A 587 -28.40 -31.16 14.20
C ALA A 587 -27.88 -29.72 14.12
N HIS A 588 -27.33 -29.20 15.22
CA HIS A 588 -26.63 -27.94 15.24
C HIS A 588 -25.41 -27.99 14.28
N GLY A 589 -25.19 -26.95 13.52
CA GLY A 589 -24.02 -26.87 12.65
C GLY A 589 -22.71 -27.05 13.41
N TYR A 590 -22.60 -26.46 14.58
CA TYR A 590 -21.40 -26.60 15.44
C TYR A 590 -21.24 -28.01 16.03
N LEU A 591 -22.32 -28.75 16.25
CA LEU A 591 -22.25 -30.18 16.61
C LEU A 591 -21.58 -30.98 15.47
N ILE A 592 -21.96 -30.72 14.21
CA ILE A 592 -21.38 -31.38 13.04
C ILE A 592 -19.87 -31.12 12.96
N VAL A 593 -19.45 -29.87 13.14
CA VAL A 593 -18.02 -29.49 13.17
C VAL A 593 -17.28 -30.17 14.31
N SER A 594 -17.90 -30.25 15.51
CA SER A 594 -17.31 -30.90 16.67
C SER A 594 -17.18 -32.42 16.48
N PHE A 595 -18.18 -33.05 15.87
CA PHE A 595 -18.12 -34.48 15.52
C PHE A 595 -17.03 -34.77 14.49
N ALA A 596 -16.93 -33.96 13.45
CA ALA A 596 -15.88 -34.07 12.46
C ALA A 596 -14.48 -33.95 13.10
N ALA A 597 -14.28 -32.99 14.01
CA ALA A 597 -13.03 -32.83 14.73
C ALA A 597 -12.69 -34.06 15.55
N GLY A 598 -13.67 -34.66 16.24
CA GLY A 598 -13.49 -35.91 16.98
C GLY A 598 -13.17 -37.12 16.11
N LEU A 599 -13.62 -37.12 14.85
CA LEU A 599 -13.34 -38.21 13.90
C LEU A 599 -11.93 -38.14 13.31
N PHE A 600 -11.44 -36.98 12.95
CA PHE A 600 -10.12 -36.85 12.35
C PHE A 600 -8.99 -36.60 13.34
N VAL A 601 -9.26 -36.42 14.63
CA VAL A 601 -8.23 -36.18 15.62
C VAL A 601 -7.26 -37.35 15.78
N GLN A 602 -5.97 -37.05 15.93
CA GLN A 602 -4.97 -38.00 16.42
C GLN A 602 -4.69 -37.68 17.86
N PRO A 603 -5.13 -38.54 18.83
CA PRO A 603 -5.09 -38.20 20.25
C PRO A 603 -3.68 -38.22 20.90
N ASP A 604 -2.74 -38.94 20.30
CA ASP A 604 -1.38 -39.05 20.80
C ASP A 604 -0.57 -37.77 20.54
N PRO A 605 0.40 -37.40 21.37
CA PRO A 605 1.34 -36.34 21.07
C PRO A 605 2.00 -36.52 19.71
N GLY A 606 2.00 -35.48 18.89
CA GLY A 606 2.48 -35.54 17.52
C GLY A 606 2.93 -34.18 16.99
N PRO A 607 3.27 -34.11 15.70
CA PRO A 607 3.78 -32.89 15.07
C PRO A 607 2.74 -31.77 14.97
N VAL A 608 1.44 -32.05 15.04
CA VAL A 608 0.39 -31.02 15.10
C VAL A 608 0.39 -30.38 16.48
N LEU A 609 0.81 -29.12 16.55
CA LEU A 609 1.03 -28.38 17.81
C LEU A 609 -0.22 -27.67 18.32
N ALA A 610 -1.03 -27.13 17.38
CA ALA A 610 -2.25 -26.41 17.70
C ALA A 610 -3.18 -26.36 16.49
N ASN A 611 -4.50 -26.33 16.75
CA ASN A 611 -5.52 -25.85 15.86
C ASN A 611 -5.82 -24.40 16.26
N TYR A 612 -5.66 -23.44 15.33
CA TYR A 612 -5.82 -22.03 15.64
C TYR A 612 -6.93 -21.34 14.86
N GLY A 613 -7.64 -22.08 13.98
CA GLY A 613 -8.71 -21.46 13.23
C GLY A 613 -9.47 -22.38 12.29
N LEU A 614 -10.64 -21.87 11.90
CA LEU A 614 -11.47 -22.40 10.82
C LEU A 614 -11.74 -21.29 9.84
N GLU A 615 -11.70 -21.60 8.55
CA GLU A 615 -12.07 -20.68 7.47
C GLU A 615 -13.06 -21.33 6.50
N ASN A 616 -13.78 -20.51 5.76
CA ASN A 616 -14.68 -20.96 4.67
C ASN A 616 -15.77 -21.93 5.09
N LEU A 617 -16.18 -21.95 6.37
CA LEU A 617 -17.23 -22.85 6.86
C LEU A 617 -18.55 -22.59 6.14
N ARG A 618 -19.12 -23.67 5.61
CA ARG A 618 -20.46 -23.72 5.02
C ARG A 618 -21.19 -24.98 5.46
N PHE A 619 -22.44 -24.83 5.86
CA PHE A 619 -23.40 -25.93 6.03
C PHE A 619 -24.23 -26.03 4.75
N LEU A 620 -24.23 -27.20 4.10
CA LEU A 620 -24.74 -27.38 2.76
C LEU A 620 -26.05 -28.19 2.73
N THR A 621 -26.15 -29.21 3.59
CA THR A 621 -27.29 -30.10 3.69
C THR A 621 -27.63 -30.28 5.15
N PRO A 622 -28.93 -30.16 5.55
CA PRO A 622 -29.37 -30.47 6.92
C PRO A 622 -29.00 -31.91 7.32
N VAL A 623 -28.63 -32.06 8.59
CA VAL A 623 -28.37 -33.38 9.21
C VAL A 623 -29.44 -33.70 10.20
N TYR A 624 -30.05 -34.86 10.06
CA TYR A 624 -31.16 -35.34 10.88
C TYR A 624 -30.73 -36.42 11.88
N PRO A 625 -31.47 -36.63 12.97
CA PRO A 625 -31.25 -37.79 13.83
C PRO A 625 -31.33 -39.09 13.02
N GLY A 626 -30.30 -39.92 13.13
CA GLY A 626 -30.13 -41.15 12.35
C GLY A 626 -29.13 -41.06 11.21
N ASP A 627 -28.78 -39.86 10.75
CA ASP A 627 -27.77 -39.68 9.73
C ASP A 627 -26.37 -40.14 10.22
N GLU A 628 -25.58 -40.66 9.32
CA GLU A 628 -24.19 -41.10 9.56
C GLU A 628 -23.22 -40.13 8.90
N LEU A 629 -22.28 -39.59 9.67
CA LEU A 629 -21.29 -38.65 9.20
C LEU A 629 -19.95 -39.32 8.98
N THR A 630 -19.39 -39.10 7.79
CA THR A 630 -18.00 -39.44 7.43
C THR A 630 -17.24 -38.15 7.13
N VAL A 631 -16.04 -38.02 7.67
CA VAL A 631 -15.18 -36.86 7.42
C VAL A 631 -14.01 -37.24 6.53
N THR A 632 -13.71 -36.43 5.55
CA THR A 632 -12.50 -36.45 4.74
C THR A 632 -11.68 -35.20 5.04
N LEU A 633 -10.47 -35.37 5.57
CA LEU A 633 -9.52 -34.29 5.84
C LEU A 633 -8.32 -34.45 4.90
N THR A 634 -8.04 -33.43 4.09
CA THR A 634 -6.96 -33.46 3.08
C THR A 634 -6.00 -32.28 3.29
N CYS A 635 -4.70 -32.53 3.26
CA CYS A 635 -3.66 -31.50 3.30
C CYS A 635 -3.79 -30.61 2.05
N LYS A 636 -4.23 -29.36 2.26
CA LYS A 636 -4.55 -28.41 1.18
C LYS A 636 -3.39 -27.50 0.84
N GLN A 637 -2.67 -27.00 1.87
CA GLN A 637 -1.54 -26.07 1.71
C GLN A 637 -0.59 -26.18 2.87
N ILE A 638 0.70 -26.10 2.59
CA ILE A 638 1.78 -26.12 3.58
C ILE A 638 2.53 -24.80 3.47
N THR A 639 2.67 -24.07 4.60
CA THR A 639 3.35 -22.77 4.67
C THR A 639 4.39 -22.81 5.79
N PRO A 640 5.65 -23.21 5.54
CA PRO A 640 6.72 -23.17 6.52
C PRO A 640 6.96 -21.73 7.00
N ARG A 641 7.26 -21.54 8.29
CA ARG A 641 7.71 -20.26 8.82
C ARG A 641 9.23 -20.21 8.83
N GLU A 642 9.82 -19.12 8.32
CA GLU A 642 11.29 -18.97 8.24
C GLU A 642 11.92 -18.84 9.63
N ASP A 643 11.26 -18.17 10.55
CA ASP A 643 11.75 -17.78 11.87
C ASP A 643 11.22 -18.66 13.03
N ALA A 644 10.70 -19.84 12.74
CA ALA A 644 10.13 -20.74 13.74
C ALA A 644 10.38 -22.23 13.37
N GLU A 645 10.38 -23.10 14.36
CA GLU A 645 10.52 -24.57 14.19
C GLU A 645 9.19 -25.24 13.81
N TYR A 646 8.23 -24.46 13.33
CA TYR A 646 6.93 -24.92 12.84
C TYR A 646 6.49 -24.12 11.62
N GLY A 647 5.43 -24.57 11.01
CA GLY A 647 4.72 -23.85 9.94
C GLY A 647 3.22 -24.02 10.07
N GLU A 648 2.52 -23.42 9.14
CA GLU A 648 1.06 -23.48 9.05
C GLU A 648 0.65 -24.51 8.01
N VAL A 649 -0.37 -25.31 8.34
CA VAL A 649 -1.00 -26.23 7.40
C VAL A 649 -2.49 -25.94 7.33
N ARG A 650 -2.97 -25.78 6.13
CA ARG A 650 -4.39 -25.67 5.81
C ARG A 650 -4.89 -27.02 5.36
N TRP A 651 -5.99 -27.46 5.95
CA TRP A 651 -6.63 -28.73 5.64
C TRP A 651 -8.01 -28.47 5.06
N ASP A 652 -8.33 -29.10 3.95
CA ASP A 652 -9.68 -29.17 3.41
C ASP A 652 -10.47 -30.23 4.16
N VAL A 653 -11.63 -29.86 4.68
CA VAL A 653 -12.55 -30.78 5.36
C VAL A 653 -13.86 -30.85 4.59
N ASP A 654 -14.23 -32.06 4.24
CA ASP A 654 -15.54 -32.39 3.67
C ASP A 654 -16.24 -33.41 4.58
N VAL A 655 -17.35 -33.04 5.14
CA VAL A 655 -18.20 -33.90 5.97
C VAL A 655 -19.36 -34.35 5.09
N THR A 656 -19.51 -35.65 4.93
CA THR A 656 -20.57 -36.26 4.10
C THR A 656 -21.51 -37.11 4.93
N ASN A 657 -22.77 -37.20 4.50
CA ASN A 657 -23.73 -38.13 5.07
C ASN A 657 -23.64 -39.54 4.41
N GLN A 658 -24.47 -40.48 4.85
CA GLN A 658 -24.55 -41.84 4.33
C GLN A 658 -24.88 -41.93 2.83
N GLU A 659 -25.43 -40.88 2.24
CA GLU A 659 -25.73 -40.80 0.81
C GLU A 659 -24.55 -40.24 0.03
N GLY A 660 -23.42 -39.88 0.68
CA GLY A 660 -22.27 -39.23 0.07
C GLY A 660 -22.49 -37.76 -0.27
N LYS A 661 -23.55 -37.13 0.25
CA LYS A 661 -23.79 -35.68 0.10
C LYS A 661 -22.98 -34.90 1.13
N SER A 662 -22.29 -33.86 0.68
CA SER A 662 -21.62 -32.95 1.59
C SER A 662 -22.62 -32.22 2.48
N VAL A 663 -22.46 -32.33 3.78
CA VAL A 663 -23.26 -31.63 4.80
C VAL A 663 -22.54 -30.40 5.35
N ALA A 664 -21.22 -30.45 5.44
CA ALA A 664 -20.41 -29.30 5.79
C ALA A 664 -19.05 -29.33 5.10
N THR A 665 -18.58 -28.18 4.68
CA THR A 665 -17.20 -28.00 4.16
C THR A 665 -16.52 -26.82 4.85
N TYR A 666 -15.24 -26.94 5.14
CA TYR A 666 -14.43 -25.87 5.74
C TYR A 666 -12.95 -26.15 5.65
N ASP A 667 -12.14 -25.14 5.90
CA ASP A 667 -10.68 -25.29 6.09
C ASP A 667 -10.35 -25.29 7.58
N VAL A 668 -9.54 -26.26 8.03
CA VAL A 668 -8.92 -26.26 9.37
C VAL A 668 -7.50 -25.68 9.22
N LEU A 669 -7.11 -24.85 10.20
CA LEU A 669 -5.79 -24.22 10.23
C LEU A 669 -5.01 -24.73 11.44
N THR A 670 -3.87 -25.39 11.18
CA THR A 670 -3.03 -25.93 12.25
C THR A 670 -1.60 -25.42 12.19
N LEU A 671 -0.95 -25.40 13.35
CA LEU A 671 0.51 -25.27 13.45
C LEU A 671 1.11 -26.66 13.52
N VAL A 672 2.11 -26.94 12.67
CA VAL A 672 2.75 -28.25 12.55
C VAL A 672 4.27 -28.09 12.67
N ALA A 673 4.92 -28.90 13.50
CA ALA A 673 6.38 -28.89 13.68
C ALA A 673 7.11 -29.23 12.39
N LYS A 674 8.23 -28.56 12.13
CA LYS A 674 9.09 -28.86 10.96
C LYS A 674 9.66 -30.28 11.00
N GLN A 675 9.99 -30.75 12.21
CA GLN A 675 10.48 -32.12 12.47
C GLN A 675 9.81 -32.67 13.72
N TRP A 676 9.58 -34.00 13.75
CA TRP A 676 9.04 -34.67 14.91
C TRP A 676 9.71 -36.04 15.13
N PRO A 677 10.11 -36.41 16.37
CA PRO A 677 10.13 -35.54 17.57
C PRO A 677 11.04 -34.34 17.40
N PRO A 678 10.77 -33.23 18.13
CA PRO A 678 11.65 -32.06 18.05
C PRO A 678 13.08 -32.46 18.42
N ALA A 679 14.05 -31.88 17.72
CA ALA A 679 15.44 -32.04 18.05
C ALA A 679 15.65 -31.68 19.53
N ALA A 680 16.35 -32.54 20.31
CA ALA A 680 16.64 -32.22 21.68
C ALA A 680 17.34 -30.86 21.75
N SER A 681 16.76 -29.93 22.51
CA SER A 681 17.37 -28.61 22.74
C SER A 681 18.76 -28.83 23.36
N GLN A 682 19.82 -28.52 22.61
CA GLN A 682 21.18 -28.50 23.11
C GLN A 682 21.39 -27.34 24.09
#